data_6ef07f1055ea329ae58ae0d8d3a11565
#
_entry.id   6ef07f1055ea329ae58ae0d8d3a11565
#
_cell.length_a   1.000
_cell.length_b   1.000
_cell.length_c   1.000
_cell.angle_alpha   90.00
_cell.angle_beta   90.00
_cell.angle_gamma   90.00
#
_symmetry.space_group_name_H-M   'P 1'
#
loop_
_entity.id
_entity.type
_entity.pdbx_description
1 polymer ?
#
loop_
_entity_poly.entity_id
_entity_poly.type
_entity_poly.pdbx_seq_one_letter_code
_entity_poly.pdbx_strand_id
1 'polypeptide(L)'
;MPVNLASPGIRVREVDLTVGRVDPASGDIGGLVAPFAQGPVELPITIGSEKDLLDNFGRPYGNDRHYEHWLVASSYLAYGGQMSVIRSDSDNLANAYVGSGSSIKVKSVDDYEVKAYDDNVITDKTVVSRNPGSWANGIRIGIIDSRADQIITLSDVSGIELGDGVTQDTSGFTKDNKIIDEGTLRDLTGSFKGIVTNKDVANNQIHVKFISHVDGNTEYTQDYSYNGVYRFRDESTISIVGTGVGVTAAQITRNVLGETAGSISTGTAVTSYYLHHSATLDMQGGTTLADDATTIGIATAMMGVTADDFLVIGNELISLDGANLGNGEITGVTRGVVGTTAEDHADGAPVKHLKRYAGVGTVTAEINSTATEVGITTTADLSSKINSGGFLEIGDELVAVTTYLNGASSDHDPDGVSDWYDSQTLSVSRETIGNTTIVKTLPWNTVADRPGTSEYAAERGARFDELHIVVIDGEGKITGNAGTILEKHLNVSKASDALYSVGSPSYWRSYLKTNSEYIFGGSAPAGVVASGFGSGYVASTNFAWDQQAEVSGSPVIFGGIGTVNGLMSGGTNYDGGSSVDDEGALAATLSTIVTGYNLFSNTEKYNVDFLLMGSANYTKDEAAALGSLLSGIATRRKDAVAFISPYRGAFLTESSTNDSNTIVSDDDITDNVLKFYSAIPSSSYAIFDSGYKYMYDRFANTFRYVPLNGDIAGLCARSDADNFPWFSPAGTARGGILNAVKLAYNPSQAQRDRLYSERVNPVIFSPGAGIILFGDKTGLAKGSAFDRINVRRLFIYLENAISAAARDQLFEFNDEITRTNFVNIVEPFLRDVQAKRGIQDYVVICDETNNTGAVIDNNEFVADIYIKPARSINFIGLTFVATRSGVSFDEVIGNV
;
A
#
# COMPACT_ATOMS: atom_id res chain seq x y z
N MET A 1 -20.52 7.52 6.38
CA MET A 1 -20.01 7.15 7.72
C MET A 1 -21.19 6.74 8.60
N PRO A 2 -21.21 5.55 9.17
CA PRO A 2 -22.19 5.23 10.19
C PRO A 2 -21.77 5.91 11.49
N VAL A 3 -22.50 6.96 11.86
CA VAL A 3 -22.33 7.60 13.17
C VAL A 3 -22.92 6.66 14.23
N ASN A 4 -22.07 5.98 14.97
CA ASN A 4 -22.49 5.28 16.18
C ASN A 4 -22.75 6.32 17.26
N LEU A 5 -24.03 6.46 17.67
CA LEU A 5 -24.40 7.25 18.82
C LEU A 5 -24.06 6.44 20.09
N ALA A 6 -23.08 6.89 20.83
CA ALA A 6 -22.69 6.31 22.13
C ALA A 6 -23.61 6.72 23.30
N SER A 7 -24.72 7.42 23.06
CA SER A 7 -25.70 7.80 24.07
C SER A 7 -27.12 7.49 23.59
N PRO A 8 -28.11 7.28 24.51
CA PRO A 8 -29.49 7.05 24.12
C PRO A 8 -30.03 8.20 23.28
N GLY A 9 -30.43 7.92 22.06
CA GLY A 9 -30.97 8.90 21.12
C GLY A 9 -31.99 8.25 20.20
N ILE A 10 -32.97 9.02 19.74
CA ILE A 10 -34.00 8.57 18.79
C ILE A 10 -33.40 8.72 17.37
N ARG A 11 -33.28 7.62 16.63
CA ARG A 11 -32.97 7.64 15.21
C ARG A 11 -34.24 7.56 14.41
N VAL A 12 -34.63 8.64 13.76
CA VAL A 12 -35.69 8.63 12.78
C VAL A 12 -35.14 8.13 11.46
N ARG A 13 -35.69 7.04 10.95
CA ARG A 13 -35.45 6.54 9.59
C ARG A 13 -36.80 6.68 8.85
N GLU A 14 -36.86 7.60 7.91
CA GLU A 14 -37.93 7.62 6.95
C GLU A 14 -37.70 6.53 5.91
N VAL A 15 -38.64 5.63 5.79
CA VAL A 15 -38.70 4.65 4.69
C VAL A 15 -39.95 5.01 3.92
N ASP A 16 -39.79 5.55 2.71
CA ASP A 16 -40.89 5.78 1.81
C ASP A 16 -41.33 4.43 1.22
N LEU A 17 -42.52 3.97 1.65
CA LEU A 17 -43.16 2.75 1.16
C LEU A 17 -44.23 3.06 0.08
N THR A 18 -44.18 4.20 -0.57
CA THR A 18 -45.06 4.48 -1.72
C THR A 18 -44.64 3.59 -2.90
N VAL A 19 -45.31 2.47 -3.01
CA VAL A 19 -45.18 1.47 -4.04
C VAL A 19 -45.57 2.07 -5.42
N GLY A 20 -44.74 1.90 -6.42
CA GLY A 20 -45.14 2.07 -7.81
C GLY A 20 -44.50 3.21 -8.58
N ARG A 21 -43.37 3.76 -8.13
CA ARG A 21 -42.56 4.63 -8.98
C ARG A 21 -41.33 3.85 -9.49
N VAL A 22 -41.23 3.76 -10.80
CA VAL A 22 -39.97 3.38 -11.41
C VAL A 22 -38.98 4.50 -11.10
N ASP A 23 -38.08 4.28 -10.13
CA ASP A 23 -37.00 5.21 -9.90
C ASP A 23 -36.13 5.23 -11.16
N PRO A 24 -35.87 6.39 -11.74
CA PRO A 24 -34.89 6.46 -12.82
C PRO A 24 -33.58 5.93 -12.28
N ALA A 25 -33.11 4.84 -12.87
CA ALA A 25 -31.77 4.35 -12.59
C ALA A 25 -30.79 5.50 -12.80
N SER A 26 -30.02 5.86 -11.78
CA SER A 26 -28.95 6.86 -11.91
C SER A 26 -27.89 6.24 -12.81
N GLY A 27 -27.95 6.54 -14.09
CA GLY A 27 -27.12 5.92 -15.11
C GLY A 27 -25.88 6.75 -15.41
N ASP A 28 -24.97 6.93 -14.44
CA ASP A 28 -23.78 7.78 -14.64
C ASP A 28 -22.53 7.18 -14.04
N ILE A 29 -22.45 5.85 -13.93
CA ILE A 29 -21.28 5.18 -13.33
C ILE A 29 -20.32 4.76 -14.44
N GLY A 30 -19.15 5.42 -14.50
CA GLY A 30 -18.04 5.05 -15.38
C GLY A 30 -17.20 3.90 -14.82
N GLY A 31 -16.84 2.93 -15.63
CA GLY A 31 -15.90 1.86 -15.28
C GLY A 31 -14.54 2.10 -15.92
N LEU A 32 -13.47 2.07 -15.13
CA LEU A 32 -12.10 2.22 -15.60
C LEU A 32 -11.19 1.18 -14.95
N VAL A 33 -10.33 0.56 -15.74
CA VAL A 33 -9.22 -0.27 -15.25
C VAL A 33 -7.90 0.37 -15.64
N ALA A 34 -7.01 0.54 -14.66
CA ALA A 34 -5.72 1.18 -14.91
C ALA A 34 -4.65 0.74 -13.92
N PRO A 35 -3.36 0.87 -14.26
CA PRO A 35 -2.29 0.77 -13.28
C PRO A 35 -2.28 2.03 -12.42
N PHE A 36 -2.19 1.86 -11.12
CA PHE A 36 -2.05 2.97 -10.19
C PHE A 36 -0.92 2.68 -9.19
N ALA A 37 -0.33 3.74 -8.64
CA ALA A 37 0.76 3.60 -7.68
C ALA A 37 0.31 2.98 -6.35
N GLN A 38 -0.93 3.22 -5.95
CA GLN A 38 -1.55 2.71 -4.72
C GLN A 38 -2.99 2.29 -4.98
N GLY A 39 -3.68 1.79 -3.96
CA GLY A 39 -5.06 1.34 -4.04
C GLY A 39 -5.20 -0.19 -4.10
N PRO A 40 -6.37 -0.73 -3.75
CA PRO A 40 -6.64 -2.16 -3.80
C PRO A 40 -6.57 -2.67 -5.23
N VAL A 41 -6.09 -3.91 -5.38
CA VAL A 41 -5.90 -4.56 -6.67
C VAL A 41 -7.10 -5.45 -6.98
N GLU A 42 -7.61 -5.41 -8.21
CA GLU A 42 -8.75 -6.19 -8.70
C GLU A 42 -10.05 -6.01 -7.87
N LEU A 43 -10.13 -4.92 -7.12
CA LEU A 43 -11.32 -4.55 -6.35
C LEU A 43 -11.87 -3.22 -6.87
N PRO A 44 -13.11 -3.17 -7.34
CA PRO A 44 -13.75 -1.93 -7.78
C PRO A 44 -13.99 -0.99 -6.60
N ILE A 45 -13.51 0.24 -6.72
CA ILE A 45 -13.72 1.31 -5.75
C ILE A 45 -14.56 2.41 -6.41
N THR A 46 -15.63 2.80 -5.74
CA THR A 46 -16.48 3.90 -6.22
C THR A 46 -15.83 5.25 -5.89
N ILE A 47 -15.62 6.06 -6.91
CA ILE A 47 -15.00 7.37 -6.84
C ILE A 47 -16.01 8.42 -7.29
N GLY A 48 -16.31 9.39 -6.43
CA GLY A 48 -17.25 10.47 -6.71
C GLY A 48 -16.58 11.81 -7.04
N SER A 49 -15.30 11.94 -6.77
CA SER A 49 -14.56 13.19 -6.98
C SER A 49 -13.10 12.96 -7.34
N GLU A 50 -12.44 13.97 -7.91
CA GLU A 50 -11.00 13.93 -8.15
C GLU A 50 -10.20 13.78 -6.86
N LYS A 51 -10.71 14.30 -5.74
CA LYS A 51 -10.10 14.13 -4.43
C LYS A 51 -10.14 12.67 -4.01
N ASP A 52 -11.26 11.98 -4.18
CA ASP A 52 -11.38 10.55 -3.85
C ASP A 52 -10.44 9.71 -4.73
N LEU A 53 -10.26 10.10 -6.01
CA LEU A 53 -9.30 9.44 -6.90
C LEU A 53 -7.86 9.60 -6.38
N LEU A 54 -7.51 10.80 -5.94
CA LEU A 54 -6.19 11.09 -5.36
C LEU A 54 -5.95 10.32 -4.07
N ASP A 55 -6.91 10.33 -3.16
CA ASP A 55 -6.81 9.70 -1.85
C ASP A 55 -6.69 8.17 -1.96
N ASN A 56 -7.44 7.54 -2.88
CA ASN A 56 -7.43 6.08 -3.05
C ASN A 56 -6.30 5.55 -3.95
N PHE A 57 -5.96 6.26 -5.03
CA PHE A 57 -5.08 5.73 -6.09
C PHE A 57 -3.79 6.55 -6.28
N GLY A 58 -3.62 7.63 -5.52
CA GLY A 58 -2.46 8.50 -5.59
C GLY A 58 -2.51 9.49 -6.73
N ARG A 59 -1.42 10.24 -6.91
CA ARG A 59 -1.28 11.28 -7.92
C ARG A 59 -0.93 10.71 -9.32
N PRO A 60 -1.14 11.48 -10.39
CA PRO A 60 -0.62 11.11 -11.71
C PRO A 60 0.91 11.24 -11.77
N TYR A 61 1.54 10.37 -12.53
CA TYR A 61 2.99 10.36 -12.78
C TYR A 61 3.28 10.51 -14.27
N GLY A 62 4.44 11.09 -14.59
CA GLY A 62 4.92 11.24 -15.97
C GLY A 62 5.43 9.93 -16.56
N ASN A 63 6.02 9.11 -15.70
CA ASN A 63 6.57 7.83 -16.07
C ASN A 63 5.51 6.90 -16.65
N ASP A 64 5.87 6.09 -17.64
CA ASP A 64 4.97 5.17 -18.38
C ASP A 64 3.71 5.86 -18.95
N ARG A 65 3.72 7.18 -19.04
CA ARG A 65 2.53 7.99 -19.36
C ARG A 65 1.31 7.65 -18.50
N HIS A 66 1.54 7.29 -17.25
CA HIS A 66 0.52 6.97 -16.26
C HIS A 66 -0.55 8.06 -16.15
N TYR A 67 -0.16 9.33 -16.35
CA TYR A 67 -1.07 10.48 -16.34
C TYR A 67 -2.23 10.34 -17.34
N GLU A 68 -2.11 9.59 -18.42
CA GLU A 68 -3.21 9.42 -19.36
C GLU A 68 -4.39 8.70 -18.70
N HIS A 69 -4.15 7.62 -17.99
CA HIS A 69 -5.19 6.90 -17.25
C HIS A 69 -5.82 7.80 -16.18
N TRP A 70 -4.97 8.45 -15.40
CA TRP A 70 -5.41 9.28 -14.29
C TRP A 70 -6.20 10.51 -14.74
N LEU A 71 -5.70 11.24 -15.76
CA LEU A 71 -6.35 12.44 -16.27
C LEU A 71 -7.61 12.13 -17.10
N VAL A 72 -7.74 10.94 -17.68
CA VAL A 72 -9.01 10.46 -18.26
C VAL A 72 -10.07 10.31 -17.18
N ALA A 73 -9.72 9.66 -16.06
CA ALA A 73 -10.62 9.54 -14.91
C ALA A 73 -11.01 10.92 -14.36
N SER A 74 -10.02 11.79 -14.10
CA SER A 74 -10.25 13.16 -13.64
C SER A 74 -11.11 13.98 -14.60
N SER A 75 -10.89 13.82 -15.90
CA SER A 75 -11.71 14.49 -16.93
C SER A 75 -13.17 14.04 -16.84
N TYR A 76 -13.43 12.75 -16.73
CA TYR A 76 -14.79 12.23 -16.57
C TYR A 76 -15.48 12.78 -15.30
N LEU A 77 -14.79 12.73 -14.16
CA LEU A 77 -15.28 13.24 -12.88
C LEU A 77 -15.59 14.75 -12.91
N ALA A 78 -14.85 15.52 -13.72
CA ALA A 78 -15.08 16.95 -13.88
C ALA A 78 -16.44 17.30 -14.50
N TYR A 79 -17.12 16.35 -15.14
CA TYR A 79 -18.47 16.50 -15.68
C TYR A 79 -19.58 16.11 -14.68
N GLY A 80 -19.22 15.68 -13.46
CA GLY A 80 -20.18 15.32 -12.41
C GLY A 80 -20.53 13.82 -12.37
N GLY A 81 -19.90 12.99 -13.20
CA GLY A 81 -20.10 11.53 -13.18
C GLY A 81 -19.43 10.88 -11.96
N GLN A 82 -19.87 9.66 -11.65
CA GLN A 82 -19.22 8.76 -10.68
C GLN A 82 -18.47 7.65 -11.40
N MET A 83 -17.45 7.09 -10.77
CA MET A 83 -16.66 6.02 -11.38
C MET A 83 -16.53 4.81 -10.47
N SER A 84 -16.49 3.63 -11.07
CA SER A 84 -15.96 2.41 -10.48
C SER A 84 -14.57 2.16 -11.05
N VAL A 85 -13.54 2.35 -10.24
CA VAL A 85 -12.14 2.24 -10.66
C VAL A 85 -11.54 0.96 -10.13
N ILE A 86 -10.87 0.21 -10.99
CA ILE A 86 -10.16 -1.02 -10.65
C ILE A 86 -8.67 -0.83 -10.94
N ARG A 87 -7.84 -1.06 -9.93
CA ARG A 87 -6.40 -1.17 -10.14
C ARG A 87 -6.05 -2.53 -10.74
N SER A 88 -5.29 -2.53 -11.84
CA SER A 88 -4.80 -3.76 -12.46
C SER A 88 -3.78 -4.47 -11.58
N ASP A 89 -3.69 -5.79 -11.70
CA ASP A 89 -2.68 -6.60 -11.02
C ASP A 89 -1.35 -6.67 -11.80
N SER A 90 -0.31 -7.17 -11.14
CA SER A 90 0.96 -7.62 -11.70
C SER A 90 1.61 -8.60 -10.74
N ASP A 91 2.25 -9.63 -11.24
CA ASP A 91 2.98 -10.60 -10.40
C ASP A 91 4.11 -9.96 -9.59
N ASN A 92 4.63 -8.84 -10.07
CA ASN A 92 5.72 -8.11 -9.44
C ASN A 92 5.29 -7.19 -8.29
N LEU A 93 3.98 -6.92 -8.16
CA LEU A 93 3.47 -6.07 -7.09
C LEU A 93 3.66 -6.75 -5.72
N ALA A 94 4.23 -6.02 -4.76
CA ALA A 94 4.34 -6.46 -3.37
C ALA A 94 4.03 -5.32 -2.39
N ASN A 95 3.56 -5.71 -1.20
CA ASN A 95 3.28 -4.76 -0.13
C ASN A 95 4.55 -4.41 0.62
N ALA A 96 4.66 -3.17 1.08
CA ALA A 96 5.64 -2.79 2.07
C ALA A 96 5.28 -3.40 3.44
N TYR A 97 6.28 -3.72 4.25
CA TYR A 97 6.07 -4.33 5.55
C TYR A 97 7.14 -3.94 6.57
N VAL A 98 6.85 -4.16 7.83
CA VAL A 98 7.82 -4.19 8.94
C VAL A 98 7.91 -5.63 9.42
N GLY A 99 9.11 -6.19 9.43
CA GLY A 99 9.36 -7.58 9.79
C GLY A 99 10.45 -8.19 8.95
N SER A 100 10.42 -9.50 8.81
CA SER A 100 11.41 -10.29 8.06
C SER A 100 10.74 -11.15 6.99
N GLY A 101 11.54 -11.97 6.31
CA GLY A 101 11.06 -12.94 5.34
C GLY A 101 10.87 -12.42 3.92
N SER A 102 10.22 -13.20 3.07
CA SER A 102 10.02 -12.91 1.65
C SER A 102 8.95 -11.84 1.42
N SER A 103 8.96 -11.25 0.22
CA SER A 103 7.93 -10.32 -0.24
C SER A 103 6.53 -10.93 -0.14
N ILE A 104 5.55 -10.11 0.14
CA ILE A 104 4.14 -10.51 0.24
C ILE A 104 3.29 -9.60 -0.63
N LYS A 105 2.23 -10.17 -1.24
CA LYS A 105 1.20 -9.42 -1.95
C LYS A 105 -0.16 -9.63 -1.30
N VAL A 106 -0.72 -8.57 -0.74
CA VAL A 106 -2.08 -8.50 -0.19
C VAL A 106 -2.86 -7.52 -1.05
N LYS A 107 -3.79 -8.01 -1.83
CA LYS A 107 -4.51 -7.24 -2.84
C LYS A 107 -5.62 -6.35 -2.25
N SER A 108 -6.31 -6.87 -1.25
CA SER A 108 -7.50 -6.25 -0.65
C SER A 108 -7.73 -6.73 0.77
N VAL A 109 -8.78 -6.24 1.42
CA VAL A 109 -9.20 -6.71 2.76
C VAL A 109 -9.57 -8.19 2.75
N ASP A 110 -10.28 -8.64 1.70
CA ASP A 110 -10.69 -10.05 1.58
C ASP A 110 -9.46 -10.97 1.42
N ASP A 111 -8.50 -10.55 0.60
CA ASP A 111 -7.24 -11.28 0.42
C ASP A 111 -6.39 -11.28 1.71
N TYR A 112 -6.45 -10.19 2.50
CA TYR A 112 -5.83 -10.15 3.81
C TYR A 112 -6.46 -11.17 4.77
N GLU A 113 -7.78 -11.31 4.77
CA GLU A 113 -8.45 -12.29 5.62
C GLU A 113 -7.98 -13.70 5.31
N VAL A 114 -7.97 -14.09 4.04
CA VAL A 114 -7.47 -15.41 3.62
C VAL A 114 -6.02 -15.61 4.06
N LYS A 115 -5.12 -14.68 3.73
CA LYS A 115 -3.68 -14.82 4.02
C LYS A 115 -3.32 -14.73 5.50
N ALA A 116 -4.05 -13.93 6.26
CA ALA A 116 -3.77 -13.73 7.68
C ALA A 116 -4.37 -14.80 8.58
N TYR A 117 -5.56 -15.31 8.24
CA TYR A 117 -6.31 -16.20 9.12
C TYR A 117 -6.39 -17.63 8.59
N ASP A 118 -6.64 -17.84 7.30
CA ASP A 118 -6.78 -19.18 6.75
C ASP A 118 -5.43 -19.81 6.40
N ASP A 119 -4.59 -19.07 5.64
CA ASP A 119 -3.30 -19.56 5.15
C ASP A 119 -2.14 -19.29 6.12
N ASN A 120 -2.33 -18.39 7.08
CA ASN A 120 -1.30 -17.96 8.05
C ASN A 120 0.04 -17.56 7.42
N VAL A 121 -0.01 -16.83 6.31
CA VAL A 121 1.18 -16.44 5.52
C VAL A 121 1.88 -15.19 6.07
N ILE A 122 1.22 -14.43 6.96
CA ILE A 122 1.74 -13.15 7.51
C ILE A 122 2.35 -13.36 8.90
N THR A 123 3.08 -14.46 9.13
CA THR A 123 3.62 -14.81 10.44
C THR A 123 4.94 -14.14 10.79
N ASP A 124 5.67 -13.71 9.79
CA ASP A 124 7.01 -13.11 9.92
C ASP A 124 7.01 -11.58 9.78
N LYS A 125 5.85 -10.97 9.62
CA LYS A 125 5.68 -9.54 9.45
C LYS A 125 4.79 -8.96 10.53
N THR A 126 5.24 -7.89 11.17
CA THR A 126 4.46 -7.21 12.22
C THR A 126 3.30 -6.42 11.64
N VAL A 127 3.57 -5.67 10.59
CA VAL A 127 2.57 -4.92 9.84
C VAL A 127 2.87 -5.00 8.36
N VAL A 128 1.82 -4.92 7.55
CA VAL A 128 1.88 -4.93 6.10
C VAL A 128 1.07 -3.74 5.59
N SER A 129 1.50 -3.08 4.52
CA SER A 129 0.74 -1.97 3.93
C SER A 129 -0.62 -2.43 3.43
N ARG A 130 -1.59 -1.51 3.43
CA ARG A 130 -2.98 -1.78 3.01
C ARG A 130 -3.08 -2.31 1.58
N ASN A 131 -2.19 -1.86 0.72
CA ASN A 131 -2.17 -2.16 -0.71
C ASN A 131 -0.74 -2.38 -1.18
N PRO A 132 -0.50 -3.18 -2.23
CA PRO A 132 0.83 -3.37 -2.78
C PRO A 132 1.32 -2.11 -3.52
N GLY A 133 2.62 -1.95 -3.60
CA GLY A 133 3.30 -0.84 -4.26
C GLY A 133 4.38 -0.21 -3.39
N SER A 134 5.25 0.55 -4.02
CA SER A 134 6.33 1.27 -3.33
C SER A 134 5.86 2.48 -2.53
N TRP A 135 4.60 2.88 -2.65
CA TRP A 135 4.03 4.07 -2.03
C TRP A 135 4.14 4.07 -0.50
N ALA A 136 4.09 2.89 0.11
CA ALA A 136 4.17 2.71 1.55
C ALA A 136 5.62 2.52 2.07
N ASN A 137 6.62 2.41 1.18
CA ASN A 137 8.02 2.43 1.58
C ASN A 137 8.35 3.79 2.20
N GLY A 138 8.94 3.76 3.39
CA GLY A 138 9.24 4.99 4.14
C GLY A 138 8.16 5.40 5.15
N ILE A 139 7.03 4.69 5.22
CA ILE A 139 6.10 4.82 6.35
C ILE A 139 6.78 4.21 7.57
N ARG A 140 6.79 4.94 8.68
CA ARG A 140 7.32 4.47 9.96
C ARG A 140 6.17 4.05 10.86
N ILE A 141 6.29 2.86 11.41
CA ILE A 141 5.32 2.33 12.36
C ILE A 141 5.95 2.41 13.76
N GLY A 142 5.29 3.12 14.65
CA GLY A 142 5.65 3.15 16.07
C GLY A 142 4.66 2.31 16.85
N ILE A 143 5.16 1.28 17.54
CA ILE A 143 4.38 0.46 18.48
C ILE A 143 4.82 0.81 19.89
N ILE A 144 3.90 1.31 20.70
CA ILE A 144 4.11 1.61 22.12
C ILE A 144 3.34 0.56 22.89
N ASP A 145 4.04 -0.44 23.35
CA ASP A 145 3.46 -1.57 24.06
C ASP A 145 3.55 -1.39 25.57
N SER A 146 4.65 -0.82 26.04
CA SER A 146 4.78 -0.50 27.44
C SER A 146 5.48 0.82 27.64
N ARG A 147 5.12 1.50 28.71
CA ARG A 147 5.70 2.77 29.11
C ARG A 147 6.50 2.56 30.38
N ALA A 148 7.67 3.19 30.45
CA ALA A 148 8.45 3.15 31.65
C ALA A 148 7.72 3.82 32.84
N ASP A 149 7.96 3.29 33.99
CA ASP A 149 7.53 3.88 35.26
C ASP A 149 8.65 4.75 35.90
N GLN A 150 9.91 4.37 35.61
CA GLN A 150 11.08 5.05 36.17
C GLN A 150 12.19 5.21 35.11
N ILE A 151 12.99 6.26 35.26
CA ILE A 151 14.29 6.40 34.60
C ILE A 151 15.37 6.09 35.61
N ILE A 152 16.29 5.21 35.24
CA ILE A 152 17.43 4.83 36.06
C ILE A 152 18.69 5.29 35.35
N THR A 153 19.48 6.15 36.01
CA THR A 153 20.78 6.57 35.48
C THR A 153 21.83 5.59 35.93
N LEU A 154 22.63 5.08 35.04
CA LEU A 154 23.67 4.09 35.29
C LEU A 154 25.03 4.69 34.92
N SER A 155 26.11 4.02 35.35
CA SER A 155 27.44 4.44 34.91
C SER A 155 27.74 4.10 33.46
N ASP A 156 27.14 3.04 32.94
CA ASP A 156 27.22 2.59 31.56
C ASP A 156 25.96 1.82 31.18
N VAL A 157 25.42 2.09 30.02
CA VAL A 157 24.25 1.41 29.46
C VAL A 157 24.55 0.67 28.16
N SER A 158 25.82 0.62 27.73
CA SER A 158 26.21 0.07 26.43
C SER A 158 25.83 -1.41 26.28
N GLY A 159 25.95 -2.19 27.33
CA GLY A 159 25.62 -3.62 27.34
C GLY A 159 24.17 -3.96 27.69
N ILE A 160 23.29 -2.96 27.79
CA ILE A 160 21.89 -3.18 28.17
C ILE A 160 21.02 -3.09 26.89
N GLU A 161 20.13 -4.05 26.72
CA GLU A 161 19.21 -4.11 25.56
C GLU A 161 17.75 -3.87 25.96
N LEU A 162 16.93 -3.50 24.99
CA LEU A 162 15.48 -3.41 25.20
C LEU A 162 14.93 -4.80 25.52
N GLY A 163 14.11 -4.89 26.58
CA GLY A 163 13.57 -6.16 27.04
C GLY A 163 14.41 -6.83 28.12
N ASP A 164 15.61 -6.33 28.41
CA ASP A 164 16.39 -6.83 29.55
C ASP A 164 15.62 -6.68 30.86
N GLY A 165 15.79 -7.64 31.74
CA GLY A 165 15.23 -7.63 33.07
C GLY A 165 16.02 -6.70 34.00
N VAL A 166 15.31 -6.06 34.90
CA VAL A 166 15.87 -5.28 35.98
C VAL A 166 15.41 -5.88 37.30
N THR A 167 16.32 -6.24 38.18
CA THR A 167 16.00 -6.75 39.53
C THR A 167 16.66 -5.92 40.59
N GLN A 168 16.03 -5.87 41.78
CA GLN A 168 16.57 -5.20 42.94
C GLN A 168 16.14 -5.94 44.19
N ASP A 169 17.10 -6.34 45.02
CA ASP A 169 16.82 -6.94 46.30
C ASP A 169 16.27 -5.88 47.27
N THR A 170 15.13 -6.16 47.84
CA THR A 170 14.43 -5.26 48.76
C THR A 170 14.88 -5.44 50.22
N SER A 171 15.65 -6.46 50.56
CA SER A 171 16.11 -6.73 51.93
C SER A 171 17.02 -5.64 52.52
N GLY A 172 17.65 -4.85 51.65
CA GLY A 172 18.48 -3.69 52.03
C GLY A 172 17.72 -2.38 52.21
N PHE A 173 16.41 -2.37 52.00
CA PHE A 173 15.62 -1.16 52.11
C PHE A 173 15.39 -0.74 53.56
N THR A 174 15.76 0.48 53.91
CA THR A 174 15.64 1.01 55.27
C THR A 174 14.56 2.08 55.40
N LYS A 175 14.18 2.68 54.31
CA LYS A 175 13.13 3.72 54.27
C LYS A 175 11.90 3.17 53.58
N ASP A 176 10.75 3.40 54.22
CA ASP A 176 9.44 3.02 53.69
C ASP A 176 9.38 1.57 53.15
N ASN A 177 10.01 0.67 53.90
CA ASN A 177 10.09 -0.74 53.58
C ASN A 177 8.83 -1.54 53.96
N LYS A 178 7.75 -0.86 54.28
CA LYS A 178 6.47 -1.46 54.64
C LYS A 178 5.42 -1.18 53.58
N ILE A 179 4.67 -2.19 53.27
CA ILE A 179 3.52 -2.13 52.34
C ILE A 179 2.24 -2.48 53.09
N ILE A 180 1.12 -1.97 52.63
CA ILE A 180 -0.20 -2.38 53.09
C ILE A 180 -0.75 -3.41 52.10
N ASP A 181 -0.77 -4.66 52.48
CA ASP A 181 -1.31 -5.75 51.74
C ASP A 181 -2.55 -6.29 52.47
N GLU A 182 -3.69 -6.27 51.79
CA GLU A 182 -4.99 -6.64 52.38
C GLU A 182 -5.30 -5.98 53.72
N GLY A 183 -4.83 -4.74 53.94
CA GLY A 183 -5.01 -4.01 55.17
C GLY A 183 -3.98 -4.34 56.26
N THR A 184 -3.01 -5.18 56.02
CA THR A 184 -1.93 -5.55 56.94
C THR A 184 -0.62 -4.90 56.51
N LEU A 185 0.07 -4.32 57.48
CA LEU A 185 1.39 -3.69 57.27
C LEU A 185 2.45 -4.80 57.22
N ARG A 186 3.06 -5.01 56.05
CA ARG A 186 4.13 -6.01 55.86
C ARG A 186 5.46 -5.35 55.53
N ASP A 187 6.55 -6.00 55.92
CA ASP A 187 7.88 -5.60 55.48
C ASP A 187 8.10 -6.00 54.03
N LEU A 188 8.73 -5.12 53.24
CA LEU A 188 9.19 -5.45 51.91
C LEU A 188 10.38 -6.41 52.02
N THR A 189 10.15 -7.66 51.65
CA THR A 189 11.17 -8.70 51.50
C THR A 189 11.18 -9.24 50.09
N GLY A 190 12.28 -9.86 49.66
CA GLY A 190 12.38 -10.41 48.31
C GLY A 190 13.00 -9.47 47.30
N SER A 191 12.47 -9.44 46.08
CA SER A 191 13.05 -8.65 45.01
C SER A 191 12.00 -7.96 44.14
N PHE A 192 12.34 -6.78 43.67
CA PHE A 192 11.61 -6.09 42.61
C PHE A 192 12.06 -6.56 41.21
N LYS A 193 11.13 -6.62 40.27
CA LYS A 193 11.39 -6.93 38.87
C LYS A 193 10.83 -5.86 37.97
N GLY A 194 11.57 -5.54 36.90
CA GLY A 194 11.16 -4.62 35.85
C GLY A 194 11.76 -5.02 34.52
N ILE A 195 11.35 -4.33 33.45
CA ILE A 195 11.86 -4.53 32.10
C ILE A 195 12.37 -3.20 31.58
N VAL A 196 13.50 -3.23 30.86
CA VAL A 196 14.02 -2.09 30.11
C VAL A 196 13.14 -1.85 28.89
N THR A 197 12.49 -0.70 28.85
CA THR A 197 11.58 -0.33 27.75
C THR A 197 12.18 0.69 26.80
N ASN A 198 13.23 1.38 27.20
CA ASN A 198 14.00 2.29 26.36
C ASN A 198 15.41 2.51 26.95
N LYS A 199 16.34 2.91 26.08
CA LYS A 199 17.73 3.19 26.44
C LYS A 199 18.15 4.55 25.85
N ASP A 200 18.67 5.43 26.71
CA ASP A 200 19.29 6.69 26.35
C ASP A 200 20.80 6.62 26.60
N VAL A 201 21.55 6.30 25.55
CA VAL A 201 23.00 6.14 25.62
C VAL A 201 23.70 7.48 25.90
N ALA A 202 23.14 8.60 25.40
CA ALA A 202 23.75 9.92 25.54
C ALA A 202 23.78 10.40 27.02
N ASN A 203 22.73 10.00 27.77
CA ASN A 203 22.59 10.38 29.19
C ASN A 203 22.88 9.22 30.15
N ASN A 204 23.34 8.08 29.67
CA ASN A 204 23.51 6.83 30.45
C ASN A 204 22.28 6.46 31.25
N GLN A 205 21.10 6.47 30.58
CA GLN A 205 19.82 6.19 31.23
C GLN A 205 19.12 5.00 30.60
N ILE A 206 18.46 4.21 31.47
CA ILE A 206 17.48 3.22 31.04
C ILE A 206 16.09 3.63 31.51
N HIS A 207 15.08 3.38 30.70
CA HIS A 207 13.70 3.55 31.10
C HIS A 207 13.14 2.17 31.44
N VAL A 208 12.61 2.04 32.67
CA VAL A 208 12.22 0.76 33.22
C VAL A 208 10.74 0.77 33.57
N LYS A 209 10.03 -0.26 33.13
CA LYS A 209 8.66 -0.57 33.57
C LYS A 209 8.76 -1.50 34.75
N PHE A 210 8.18 -1.10 35.88
CA PHE A 210 8.03 -1.98 37.02
C PHE A 210 7.02 -3.09 36.72
N ILE A 211 7.33 -4.33 37.07
CA ILE A 211 6.53 -5.48 36.70
C ILE A 211 5.94 -6.16 37.92
N SER A 212 6.79 -6.59 38.86
CA SER A 212 6.36 -7.35 40.02
C SER A 212 7.29 -7.20 41.22
N HIS A 213 6.76 -7.62 42.34
CA HIS A 213 7.51 -7.87 43.54
C HIS A 213 7.46 -9.36 43.87
N VAL A 214 8.59 -10.00 44.07
CA VAL A 214 8.71 -11.41 44.38
C VAL A 214 9.19 -11.57 45.83
N ASP A 215 8.39 -12.29 46.62
CA ASP A 215 8.75 -12.64 48.00
C ASP A 215 8.67 -14.17 48.17
N GLY A 216 9.82 -14.80 48.26
CA GLY A 216 9.93 -16.24 48.24
C GLY A 216 9.38 -16.84 46.94
N ASN A 217 8.34 -17.67 47.05
CA ASN A 217 7.66 -18.27 45.88
C ASN A 217 6.42 -17.51 45.43
N THR A 218 6.13 -16.37 46.01
CA THR A 218 4.93 -15.58 45.71
C THR A 218 5.33 -14.37 44.86
N GLU A 219 4.71 -14.21 43.75
CA GLU A 219 4.89 -13.07 42.87
C GLU A 219 3.65 -12.19 42.92
N TYR A 220 3.85 -10.93 43.27
CA TYR A 220 2.81 -9.92 43.36
C TYR A 220 2.85 -9.06 42.10
N THR A 221 1.89 -9.26 41.23
CA THR A 221 1.83 -8.62 39.89
C THR A 221 0.86 -7.46 39.79
N GLN A 222 0.50 -6.84 40.91
CA GLN A 222 -0.45 -5.71 40.88
C GLN A 222 0.19 -4.48 40.23
N ASP A 223 -0.62 -3.65 39.60
CA ASP A 223 -0.17 -2.38 39.03
C ASP A 223 0.02 -1.34 40.14
N TYR A 224 1.15 -1.45 40.80
CA TYR A 224 1.50 -0.60 41.95
C TYR A 224 2.20 0.70 41.55
N SER A 225 2.29 1.01 40.29
CA SER A 225 2.92 2.21 39.78
C SER A 225 2.33 3.51 40.37
N TYR A 226 1.12 3.43 40.89
CA TYR A 226 0.39 4.56 41.48
C TYR A 226 0.74 4.86 42.94
N ASN A 227 1.18 3.89 43.72
CA ASN A 227 1.31 4.06 45.17
C ASN A 227 2.70 4.48 45.63
N GLY A 228 3.66 4.65 44.73
CA GLY A 228 5.01 5.12 45.06
C GLY A 228 5.85 4.19 45.97
N VAL A 229 5.32 3.09 46.42
CA VAL A 229 5.99 2.11 47.30
C VAL A 229 6.76 1.08 46.50
N TYR A 230 6.16 0.60 45.41
CA TYR A 230 6.77 -0.36 44.47
C TYR A 230 7.54 0.39 43.39
N ARG A 231 8.80 0.67 43.67
CA ARG A 231 9.70 1.34 42.74
C ARG A 231 11.15 0.93 43.07
N PHE A 232 11.96 0.87 42.01
CA PHE A 232 13.40 0.72 42.21
C PHE A 232 13.94 1.91 43.04
N ARG A 233 14.78 1.62 43.98
CA ARG A 233 15.29 2.60 44.96
C ARG A 233 16.80 2.64 44.96
N ASP A 234 17.29 3.72 45.55
CA ASP A 234 18.72 3.94 45.70
C ASP A 234 19.36 3.27 46.91
N GLU A 235 18.66 2.43 47.60
CA GLU A 235 19.09 1.81 48.85
C GLU A 235 19.82 0.46 48.65
N SER A 236 19.66 -0.20 47.54
CA SER A 236 20.36 -1.43 47.20
C SER A 236 20.75 -1.51 45.71
N THR A 237 21.64 -2.42 45.40
CA THR A 237 22.15 -2.61 44.02
C THR A 237 21.04 -3.06 43.10
N ILE A 238 21.02 -2.46 41.89
CA ILE A 238 20.18 -2.89 40.79
C ILE A 238 20.98 -3.85 39.93
N SER A 239 20.41 -5.00 39.59
CA SER A 239 21.00 -5.98 38.70
C SER A 239 20.24 -6.02 37.38
N ILE A 240 20.95 -6.03 36.27
CA ILE A 240 20.40 -6.21 34.95
C ILE A 240 20.53 -7.69 34.59
N VAL A 241 19.41 -8.28 34.23
CA VAL A 241 19.33 -9.67 33.77
C VAL A 241 19.07 -9.61 32.30
N GLY A 242 20.13 -9.71 31.50
CA GLY A 242 20.03 -9.71 30.03
C GLY A 242 19.45 -11.03 29.54
N THR A 243 18.92 -11.01 28.36
CA THR A 243 18.67 -12.22 27.57
C THR A 243 20.00 -12.72 27.07
N GLY A 244 20.70 -13.43 27.94
CA GLY A 244 21.87 -14.21 27.59
C GLY A 244 22.91 -13.47 26.77
N VAL A 245 23.76 -12.72 27.45
CA VAL A 245 25.15 -12.65 26.97
C VAL A 245 25.82 -13.93 27.50
N GLY A 246 25.28 -15.02 27.03
CA GLY A 246 25.86 -16.32 27.20
C GLY A 246 26.95 -16.54 26.18
N VAL A 247 27.68 -17.60 26.33
CA VAL A 247 28.60 -18.08 25.31
C VAL A 247 27.86 -18.16 23.97
N THR A 248 28.21 -17.30 23.04
CA THR A 248 27.68 -17.36 21.68
C THR A 248 28.57 -18.24 20.84
N ALA A 249 28.04 -19.32 20.30
CA ALA A 249 28.75 -20.12 19.32
C ALA A 249 28.49 -19.58 17.92
N ALA A 250 29.51 -19.34 17.13
CA ALA A 250 29.42 -19.03 15.73
C ALA A 250 30.01 -20.18 14.91
N GLN A 251 29.31 -20.61 13.87
CA GLN A 251 29.93 -21.45 12.86
C GLN A 251 30.85 -20.60 12.00
N ILE A 252 32.07 -21.02 11.87
CA ILE A 252 33.12 -20.27 11.22
C ILE A 252 33.75 -21.07 10.08
N THR A 253 34.26 -20.36 9.09
CA THR A 253 35.21 -20.90 8.08
C THR A 253 36.57 -20.29 8.34
N ARG A 254 37.52 -21.09 8.51
CA ARG A 254 38.93 -20.71 8.76
C ARG A 254 39.74 -20.68 7.46
N ASN A 255 40.91 -20.05 7.49
CA ASN A 255 41.80 -19.91 6.36
C ASN A 255 41.12 -19.22 5.15
N VAL A 256 40.41 -18.13 5.42
CA VAL A 256 39.57 -17.44 4.41
C VAL A 256 40.41 -16.70 3.36
N LEU A 257 41.55 -16.21 3.79
CA LEU A 257 42.49 -15.46 2.93
C LEU A 257 43.78 -16.25 2.62
N GLY A 258 43.81 -17.58 2.89
CA GLY A 258 44.98 -18.42 2.67
C GLY A 258 45.98 -18.43 3.81
N GLU A 259 45.71 -17.80 4.93
CA GLU A 259 46.50 -17.86 6.15
C GLU A 259 46.49 -19.28 6.76
N THR A 260 47.49 -19.61 7.51
CA THR A 260 47.58 -20.94 8.15
C THR A 260 46.79 -20.96 9.45
N ALA A 261 45.70 -21.73 9.46
CA ALA A 261 44.92 -21.93 10.66
C ALA A 261 45.72 -22.60 11.77
N GLY A 262 45.93 -21.91 12.87
CA GLY A 262 46.63 -22.40 14.07
C GLY A 262 45.66 -22.79 15.20
N SER A 263 46.22 -23.26 16.32
CA SER A 263 45.42 -23.40 17.58
C SER A 263 45.28 -22.03 18.22
N ILE A 264 44.07 -21.69 18.63
CA ILE A 264 43.74 -20.44 19.31
C ILE A 264 43.40 -20.75 20.75
N SER A 265 44.07 -20.13 21.69
CA SER A 265 43.90 -20.39 23.13
C SER A 265 42.67 -19.72 23.67
N THR A 266 42.12 -20.30 24.76
CA THR A 266 41.06 -19.69 25.58
C THR A 266 41.49 -18.31 26.06
N GLY A 267 40.55 -17.35 26.04
CA GLY A 267 40.80 -15.97 26.45
C GLY A 267 41.40 -15.06 25.37
N THR A 268 41.69 -15.59 24.15
CA THR A 268 42.11 -14.74 23.03
C THR A 268 41.02 -13.73 22.66
N ALA A 269 41.39 -12.47 22.54
CA ALA A 269 40.49 -11.39 22.19
C ALA A 269 39.87 -11.60 20.80
N VAL A 270 38.60 -11.24 20.65
CA VAL A 270 37.84 -11.34 19.41
C VAL A 270 37.35 -9.95 19.01
N THR A 271 37.62 -9.54 17.78
CA THR A 271 37.10 -8.31 17.18
C THR A 271 36.22 -8.65 15.99
N SER A 272 35.09 -8.00 15.85
CA SER A 272 34.16 -8.25 14.75
C SER A 272 34.24 -7.20 13.66
N TYR A 273 34.10 -7.66 12.43
CA TYR A 273 34.08 -6.85 11.23
C TYR A 273 32.89 -7.24 10.33
N TYR A 274 32.38 -6.30 9.58
CA TYR A 274 31.32 -6.55 8.59
C TYR A 274 31.66 -5.90 7.25
N LEU A 275 31.21 -6.50 6.16
CA LEU A 275 31.38 -5.94 4.83
C LEU A 275 30.53 -4.65 4.71
N HIS A 276 31.22 -3.52 4.59
CA HIS A 276 30.56 -2.20 4.50
C HIS A 276 30.44 -1.73 3.06
N HIS A 277 31.53 -1.83 2.26
CA HIS A 277 31.55 -1.44 0.86
C HIS A 277 32.36 -2.41 0.02
N SER A 278 32.04 -2.43 -1.28
CA SER A 278 32.86 -3.07 -2.30
C SER A 278 33.19 -2.03 -3.38
N ALA A 279 34.45 -1.99 -3.79
CA ALA A 279 34.96 -1.10 -4.81
C ALA A 279 35.96 -1.85 -5.72
N THR A 280 36.59 -1.14 -6.60
CA THR A 280 37.72 -1.66 -7.39
C THR A 280 38.95 -0.79 -7.16
N LEU A 281 40.12 -1.40 -7.27
CA LEU A 281 41.41 -0.73 -7.26
C LEU A 281 41.46 0.25 -8.45
N ASP A 282 41.93 1.45 -8.23
CA ASP A 282 42.10 2.49 -9.27
C ASP A 282 43.46 3.14 -9.06
N MET A 283 44.45 2.48 -9.58
CA MET A 283 45.83 2.98 -9.53
C MET A 283 46.10 3.92 -10.70
N GLN A 284 46.43 5.16 -10.38
CA GLN A 284 46.71 6.19 -11.41
C GLN A 284 47.67 5.67 -12.49
N GLY A 285 47.17 5.67 -13.74
CA GLY A 285 47.95 5.23 -14.90
C GLY A 285 47.89 3.72 -15.20
N GLY A 286 46.97 2.95 -14.56
CA GLY A 286 46.80 1.53 -14.80
C GLY A 286 47.98 0.69 -14.29
N THR A 287 48.66 1.14 -13.25
CA THR A 287 49.80 0.45 -12.65
C THR A 287 49.32 -0.57 -11.63
N THR A 288 50.12 -1.62 -11.41
CA THR A 288 49.90 -2.61 -10.36
C THR A 288 50.15 -1.98 -8.99
N LEU A 289 49.32 -2.31 -7.99
CA LEU A 289 49.58 -2.01 -6.58
C LEU A 289 50.70 -2.94 -6.11
N ALA A 290 51.90 -2.42 -5.90
CA ALA A 290 53.05 -3.21 -5.46
C ALA A 290 52.88 -3.69 -4.02
N ASP A 291 53.55 -4.81 -3.68
CA ASP A 291 53.47 -5.46 -2.37
C ASP A 291 53.99 -4.57 -1.21
N ASP A 292 54.82 -3.58 -1.49
CA ASP A 292 55.40 -2.62 -0.54
C ASP A 292 54.65 -1.25 -0.56
N ALA A 293 53.63 -1.09 -1.35
CA ALA A 293 52.92 0.15 -1.51
C ALA A 293 52.18 0.55 -0.19
N THR A 294 52.35 1.78 0.21
CA THR A 294 51.65 2.39 1.38
C THR A 294 50.51 3.29 1.00
N THR A 295 50.19 3.37 -0.27
CA THR A 295 49.07 4.16 -0.82
C THR A 295 48.23 3.31 -1.76
N ILE A 296 46.91 3.35 -1.60
CA ILE A 296 45.95 2.60 -2.38
C ILE A 296 44.99 3.57 -3.06
N GLY A 297 44.87 3.51 -4.37
CA GLY A 297 43.89 4.21 -5.16
C GLY A 297 42.58 3.39 -5.28
N ILE A 298 41.43 3.99 -5.13
CA ILE A 298 40.13 3.31 -5.22
C ILE A 298 39.20 4.10 -6.16
N ALA A 299 38.61 3.37 -7.13
CA ALA A 299 37.76 3.95 -8.17
C ALA A 299 36.52 4.70 -7.67
N THR A 300 36.04 4.37 -6.48
CA THR A 300 34.89 5.01 -5.88
C THR A 300 35.25 5.44 -4.46
N ALA A 301 35.01 6.68 -4.11
CA ALA A 301 35.24 7.17 -2.74
C ALA A 301 34.47 6.31 -1.74
N MET A 302 35.18 5.53 -0.94
CA MET A 302 34.60 4.73 0.15
C MET A 302 34.21 5.68 1.28
N MET A 303 32.93 5.83 1.53
CA MET A 303 32.41 6.63 2.64
C MET A 303 32.49 5.85 3.95
N GLY A 304 32.90 6.55 5.01
CA GLY A 304 32.86 5.99 6.35
C GLY A 304 34.02 5.02 6.72
N VAL A 305 35.10 5.03 5.97
CA VAL A 305 36.36 4.35 6.35
C VAL A 305 36.96 5.07 7.55
N THR A 306 37.35 4.31 8.56
CA THR A 306 37.98 4.80 9.80
C THR A 306 39.29 4.07 10.03
N ALA A 307 40.17 4.65 10.84
CA ALA A 307 41.29 3.90 11.41
C ALA A 307 40.75 2.65 12.11
N ASP A 308 41.48 1.58 12.11
CA ASP A 308 41.11 0.25 12.59
C ASP A 308 40.18 -0.58 11.68
N ASP A 309 39.80 -0.08 10.50
CA ASP A 309 39.11 -0.87 9.46
C ASP A 309 40.14 -1.67 8.62
N PHE A 310 39.65 -2.68 7.88
CA PHE A 310 40.47 -3.45 6.95
C PHE A 310 39.96 -3.31 5.51
N LEU A 311 40.93 -3.46 4.55
CA LEU A 311 40.63 -3.76 3.16
C LEU A 311 41.04 -5.18 2.83
N VAL A 312 40.24 -5.87 2.04
CA VAL A 312 40.58 -7.19 1.47
C VAL A 312 40.72 -7.02 -0.02
N ILE A 313 41.91 -7.41 -0.55
CA ILE A 313 42.17 -7.43 -1.98
C ILE A 313 42.78 -8.82 -2.31
N GLY A 314 42.04 -9.63 -3.09
CA GLY A 314 42.44 -11.02 -3.29
C GLY A 314 42.49 -11.81 -1.99
N ASN A 315 43.64 -12.34 -1.63
CA ASN A 315 43.90 -13.04 -0.36
C ASN A 315 44.68 -12.20 0.67
N GLU A 316 44.80 -10.91 0.40
CA GLU A 316 45.55 -10.03 1.28
C GLU A 316 44.59 -9.18 2.14
N LEU A 317 44.95 -9.07 3.45
CA LEU A 317 44.30 -8.14 4.37
C LEU A 317 45.22 -6.92 4.60
N ILE A 318 44.67 -5.75 4.52
CA ILE A 318 45.35 -4.47 4.64
C ILE A 318 44.76 -3.68 5.75
N SER A 319 45.56 -3.30 6.76
CA SER A 319 45.13 -2.47 7.87
C SER A 319 45.13 -0.99 7.49
N LEU A 320 44.11 -0.30 7.98
CA LEU A 320 43.96 1.14 7.82
C LEU A 320 44.39 1.93 9.07
N ASP A 321 45.09 1.31 9.98
CA ASP A 321 45.65 1.93 11.18
C ASP A 321 46.47 3.18 10.85
N GLY A 322 45.98 4.35 11.26
CA GLY A 322 46.63 5.62 10.94
C GLY A 322 46.50 6.10 9.50
N ALA A 323 45.69 5.41 8.69
CA ALA A 323 45.51 5.75 7.28
C ALA A 323 44.87 7.14 7.12
N ASN A 324 45.34 7.91 6.18
CA ASN A 324 44.77 9.21 5.83
C ASN A 324 43.95 9.11 4.54
N LEU A 325 42.73 9.54 4.58
CA LEU A 325 41.79 9.48 3.47
C LEU A 325 41.79 10.81 2.73
N GLY A 326 42.18 10.79 1.45
CA GLY A 326 42.16 11.99 0.62
C GLY A 326 41.83 11.65 -0.83
N ASN A 327 40.91 12.38 -1.46
CA ASN A 327 40.65 12.44 -2.92
C ASN A 327 40.69 11.09 -3.71
N GLY A 328 40.17 10.00 -3.13
CA GLY A 328 40.19 8.69 -3.78
C GLY A 328 41.48 7.87 -3.52
N GLU A 329 42.38 8.37 -2.69
CA GLU A 329 43.59 7.64 -2.24
C GLU A 329 43.54 7.43 -0.74
N ILE A 330 43.94 6.24 -0.32
CA ILE A 330 44.13 5.90 1.11
C ILE A 330 45.63 5.75 1.32
N THR A 331 46.20 6.59 2.19
CA THR A 331 47.63 6.62 2.47
C THR A 331 47.96 6.14 3.88
N GLY A 332 49.12 5.56 4.08
CA GLY A 332 49.61 5.11 5.38
C GLY A 332 49.02 3.76 5.80
N VAL A 333 48.73 2.88 4.86
CA VAL A 333 48.22 1.52 5.11
C VAL A 333 49.36 0.55 5.46
N THR A 334 49.01 -0.48 6.24
CA THR A 334 49.91 -1.62 6.53
C THR A 334 49.41 -2.84 5.76
N ARG A 335 50.33 -3.41 4.94
CA ARG A 335 50.03 -4.53 4.07
C ARG A 335 50.30 -5.90 4.73
N GLY A 336 49.57 -6.93 4.28
CA GLY A 336 49.79 -8.30 4.72
C GLY A 336 49.60 -8.55 6.20
N VAL A 337 48.57 -7.96 6.81
CA VAL A 337 48.32 -8.11 8.26
C VAL A 337 47.51 -9.38 8.57
N VAL A 338 47.40 -9.69 9.86
CA VAL A 338 46.62 -10.83 10.37
C VAL A 338 46.95 -12.14 9.65
N GLY A 339 48.25 -12.46 9.56
CA GLY A 339 48.73 -13.70 8.98
C GLY A 339 48.69 -13.81 7.45
N THR A 340 48.17 -12.81 6.74
CA THR A 340 48.20 -12.75 5.27
C THR A 340 49.55 -12.24 4.74
N THR A 341 49.82 -12.44 3.47
CA THR A 341 51.04 -11.96 2.83
C THR A 341 50.75 -10.82 1.87
N ALA A 342 51.55 -9.77 1.90
CA ALA A 342 51.46 -8.71 0.91
C ALA A 342 51.75 -9.21 -0.50
N GLU A 343 50.87 -8.92 -1.46
CA GLU A 343 50.99 -9.36 -2.85
C GLU A 343 50.74 -8.19 -3.82
N ASP A 344 51.27 -8.34 -5.04
CA ASP A 344 50.95 -7.39 -6.12
C ASP A 344 49.53 -7.55 -6.61
N HIS A 345 48.76 -6.43 -6.67
CA HIS A 345 47.39 -6.46 -7.18
C HIS A 345 47.23 -5.63 -8.45
N ALA A 346 46.62 -6.23 -9.45
CA ALA A 346 46.36 -5.53 -10.72
C ALA A 346 45.36 -4.39 -10.54
N ASP A 347 45.54 -3.32 -11.31
CA ASP A 347 44.52 -2.28 -11.43
C ASP A 347 43.15 -2.88 -11.81
N GLY A 348 42.08 -2.38 -11.22
CA GLY A 348 40.73 -2.95 -11.37
C GLY A 348 40.40 -4.15 -10.47
N ALA A 349 41.34 -4.61 -9.63
CA ALA A 349 41.10 -5.71 -8.70
C ALA A 349 39.96 -5.34 -7.71
N PRO A 350 39.07 -6.28 -7.35
CA PRO A 350 37.99 -6.01 -6.41
C PRO A 350 38.52 -5.75 -4.99
N VAL A 351 38.05 -4.68 -4.38
CA VAL A 351 38.42 -4.26 -3.03
C VAL A 351 37.18 -4.36 -2.14
N LYS A 352 37.28 -5.03 -1.00
CA LYS A 352 36.21 -5.10 0.01
C LYS A 352 36.66 -4.34 1.24
N HIS A 353 35.80 -3.45 1.72
CA HIS A 353 35.99 -2.70 2.96
C HIS A 353 35.31 -3.46 4.10
N LEU A 354 36.09 -3.89 5.06
CA LEU A 354 35.63 -4.50 6.30
C LEU A 354 35.69 -3.45 7.40
N LYS A 355 34.50 -3.01 7.83
CA LYS A 355 34.39 -2.03 8.90
C LYS A 355 34.41 -2.71 10.25
N ARG A 356 35.27 -2.21 11.16
CA ARG A 356 35.33 -2.65 12.55
C ARG A 356 34.03 -2.31 13.25
N TYR A 357 33.47 -3.29 13.93
CA TYR A 357 32.28 -3.07 14.74
C TYR A 357 32.68 -2.77 16.20
N ALA A 358 33.29 -3.71 16.87
CA ALA A 358 33.83 -3.56 18.23
C ALA A 358 34.71 -4.76 18.61
N GLY A 359 35.51 -4.64 19.66
CA GLY A 359 36.00 -5.78 20.40
C GLY A 359 34.84 -6.47 21.08
N VAL A 360 34.60 -7.75 20.77
CA VAL A 360 33.34 -8.42 21.11
C VAL A 360 33.46 -9.42 22.25
N GLY A 361 34.66 -9.68 22.73
CA GLY A 361 34.86 -10.60 23.83
C GLY A 361 36.12 -11.44 23.69
N THR A 362 36.08 -12.64 24.23
CA THR A 362 37.19 -13.57 24.20
C THR A 362 36.74 -14.99 23.89
N VAL A 363 37.63 -15.81 23.34
CA VAL A 363 37.39 -17.21 23.05
C VAL A 363 37.14 -17.99 24.33
N THR A 364 36.07 -18.77 24.41
CA THR A 364 35.65 -19.51 25.59
C THR A 364 36.41 -20.83 25.83
N ALA A 365 36.81 -21.50 24.71
CA ALA A 365 37.55 -22.74 24.77
C ALA A 365 38.63 -22.76 23.67
N GLU A 366 39.72 -23.45 23.86
CA GLU A 366 40.75 -23.62 22.82
C GLU A 366 40.18 -24.26 21.58
N ILE A 367 40.40 -23.64 20.42
CA ILE A 367 39.99 -24.16 19.11
C ILE A 367 41.21 -24.61 18.34
N ASN A 368 41.16 -25.79 17.71
CA ASN A 368 42.20 -26.32 16.89
C ASN A 368 42.11 -25.84 15.44
N SER A 369 43.09 -26.12 14.61
CA SER A 369 43.18 -25.67 13.22
C SER A 369 42.05 -26.18 12.30
N THR A 370 41.27 -27.16 12.71
CA THR A 370 40.16 -27.73 11.91
C THR A 370 38.79 -27.40 12.49
N ALA A 371 38.73 -26.56 13.53
CA ALA A 371 37.49 -26.19 14.14
C ALA A 371 36.56 -25.45 13.17
N THR A 372 35.31 -25.84 13.14
CA THR A 372 34.21 -25.19 12.38
C THR A 372 33.29 -24.34 13.26
N GLU A 373 33.55 -24.29 14.56
CA GLU A 373 32.81 -23.50 15.52
C GLU A 373 33.76 -22.80 16.49
N VAL A 374 33.37 -21.62 16.93
CA VAL A 374 34.06 -20.88 17.99
C VAL A 374 33.05 -20.38 19.02
N GLY A 375 33.30 -20.65 20.28
CA GLY A 375 32.55 -20.05 21.38
C GLY A 375 33.20 -18.71 21.77
N ILE A 376 32.40 -17.67 21.94
CA ILE A 376 32.85 -16.34 22.27
C ILE A 376 32.09 -15.84 23.50
N THR A 377 32.79 -15.40 24.55
CA THR A 377 32.19 -14.60 25.60
C THR A 377 32.00 -13.20 25.05
N THR A 378 30.76 -12.76 24.85
CA THR A 378 30.49 -11.46 24.24
C THR A 378 29.62 -10.60 25.16
N THR A 379 29.88 -9.30 25.15
CA THR A 379 29.08 -8.29 25.85
C THR A 379 28.15 -7.53 24.90
N ALA A 380 28.10 -7.90 23.60
CA ALA A 380 27.31 -7.20 22.59
C ALA A 380 26.49 -8.20 21.74
N ASP A 381 25.29 -7.81 21.35
CA ASP A 381 24.52 -8.54 20.34
C ASP A 381 25.18 -8.40 18.97
N LEU A 382 25.73 -9.49 18.51
CA LEU A 382 26.42 -9.59 17.22
C LEU A 382 25.47 -9.99 16.07
N SER A 383 24.26 -10.44 16.38
CA SER A 383 23.34 -11.03 15.40
C SER A 383 22.98 -10.07 14.27
N SER A 384 22.84 -8.78 14.56
CA SER A 384 22.47 -7.76 13.57
C SER A 384 23.62 -7.32 12.66
N LYS A 385 24.88 -7.57 13.05
CA LYS A 385 26.07 -7.06 12.34
C LYS A 385 26.91 -8.15 11.71
N ILE A 386 26.86 -9.38 12.22
CA ILE A 386 27.67 -10.50 11.77
C ILE A 386 26.82 -11.58 11.08
N ASN A 387 25.55 -11.35 10.87
CA ASN A 387 24.64 -12.30 10.24
C ASN A 387 25.16 -12.72 8.86
N SER A 388 25.47 -14.00 8.68
CA SER A 388 25.97 -14.68 7.49
C SER A 388 26.76 -13.78 6.51
N GLY A 389 28.04 -13.61 6.74
CA GLY A 389 28.95 -12.80 5.90
C GLY A 389 29.79 -11.79 6.68
N GLY A 390 29.72 -11.78 8.01
CA GLY A 390 30.67 -11.07 8.88
C GLY A 390 31.96 -11.82 9.10
N PHE A 391 32.96 -11.16 9.66
CA PHE A 391 34.27 -11.69 9.95
C PHE A 391 34.65 -11.46 11.40
N LEU A 392 35.40 -12.39 11.97
CA LEU A 392 35.99 -12.26 13.29
C LEU A 392 37.50 -12.32 13.15
N GLU A 393 38.20 -11.35 13.72
CA GLU A 393 39.64 -11.39 13.93
C GLU A 393 39.87 -12.04 15.29
N ILE A 394 40.60 -13.14 15.31
CA ILE A 394 40.91 -13.92 16.52
C ILE A 394 42.43 -14.21 16.54
N GLY A 395 43.15 -13.42 17.31
CA GLY A 395 44.61 -13.48 17.30
C GLY A 395 45.17 -13.06 15.94
N ASP A 396 45.94 -13.90 15.32
CA ASP A 396 46.55 -13.64 14.01
C ASP A 396 45.78 -14.27 12.83
N GLU A 397 44.47 -14.48 12.98
CA GLU A 397 43.62 -15.08 11.96
C GLU A 397 42.31 -14.33 11.78
N LEU A 398 41.85 -14.14 10.53
CA LEU A 398 40.56 -13.67 10.15
C LEU A 398 39.70 -14.86 9.74
N VAL A 399 38.59 -15.07 10.46
CA VAL A 399 37.65 -16.16 10.17
C VAL A 399 36.30 -15.61 9.67
N ALA A 400 35.72 -16.28 8.66
CA ALA A 400 34.38 -15.89 8.19
C ALA A 400 33.31 -16.58 9.03
N VAL A 401 32.27 -15.81 9.42
CA VAL A 401 31.10 -16.34 10.09
C VAL A 401 30.10 -16.82 9.05
N THR A 402 29.80 -18.08 9.04
CA THR A 402 28.80 -18.68 8.12
C THR A 402 27.41 -18.73 8.74
N THR A 403 27.32 -18.95 10.03
CA THR A 403 26.05 -18.97 10.77
C THR A 403 26.31 -18.51 12.20
N TYR A 404 25.48 -17.62 12.65
CA TYR A 404 25.47 -17.18 14.06
C TYR A 404 24.48 -18.02 14.84
N LEU A 405 24.95 -18.79 15.78
CA LEU A 405 24.11 -19.63 16.63
C LEU A 405 23.79 -18.85 17.92
N ASN A 406 22.68 -18.15 17.90
CA ASN A 406 22.18 -17.47 19.09
C ASN A 406 21.60 -18.50 20.05
N GLY A 407 22.33 -18.81 21.11
CA GLY A 407 21.81 -19.48 22.30
C GLY A 407 21.06 -20.82 22.15
N ALA A 408 21.21 -21.51 21.02
CA ALA A 408 20.67 -22.85 20.86
C ALA A 408 21.70 -23.88 21.34
N SER A 409 21.47 -24.35 22.55
CA SER A 409 22.00 -25.58 23.13
C SER A 409 22.99 -26.37 22.29
N SER A 410 24.21 -26.24 22.54
CA SER A 410 25.07 -27.43 22.50
C SER A 410 25.86 -27.43 23.79
N ASP A 411 25.78 -28.52 24.50
CA ASP A 411 26.59 -28.87 25.63
C ASP A 411 28.05 -28.38 25.49
N HIS A 412 28.32 -27.21 25.98
CA HIS A 412 29.67 -26.74 26.21
C HIS A 412 29.83 -26.24 27.65
N ASP A 413 29.09 -26.88 28.55
CA ASP A 413 29.36 -26.79 29.97
C ASP A 413 30.11 -28.04 30.40
N PRO A 414 31.32 -27.87 30.96
CA PRO A 414 32.07 -29.01 31.48
C PRO A 414 31.48 -29.62 32.75
N ASP A 415 30.43 -29.07 33.34
CA ASP A 415 29.79 -29.60 34.55
C ASP A 415 28.45 -30.32 34.38
N GLY A 416 27.88 -30.31 33.11
CA GLY A 416 26.72 -31.11 32.74
C GLY A 416 25.39 -30.63 33.32
N VAL A 417 25.30 -29.41 33.80
CA VAL A 417 24.07 -28.77 34.22
C VAL A 417 23.65 -27.78 33.13
N SER A 418 22.50 -27.98 32.48
CA SER A 418 21.97 -27.08 31.44
C SER A 418 21.47 -25.79 32.10
N ASP A 419 22.37 -24.90 32.44
CA ASP A 419 22.02 -23.54 32.84
C ASP A 419 21.76 -22.66 31.64
N TRP A 420 20.51 -22.63 31.20
CA TRP A 420 20.01 -21.84 30.06
C TRP A 420 20.20 -20.32 30.23
N TYR A 421 20.80 -19.90 31.36
CA TYR A 421 20.93 -18.49 31.73
C TYR A 421 22.15 -18.25 32.59
N ASP A 422 23.26 -17.94 31.99
CA ASP A 422 24.28 -17.20 32.70
C ASP A 422 23.76 -15.75 32.83
N SER A 423 23.11 -15.47 33.96
CA SER A 423 22.67 -14.14 34.31
C SER A 423 23.92 -13.28 34.54
N GLN A 424 24.30 -12.48 33.58
CA GLN A 424 25.24 -11.41 33.81
C GLN A 424 24.62 -10.41 34.79
N THR A 425 24.94 -10.51 36.02
CA THR A 425 24.64 -9.48 36.99
C THR A 425 25.61 -8.34 36.77
N LEU A 426 25.21 -7.33 35.98
CA LEU A 426 25.93 -6.09 35.91
C LEU A 426 25.71 -5.36 37.25
N SER A 427 26.70 -5.40 38.13
CA SER A 427 26.70 -4.56 39.31
C SER A 427 26.95 -3.13 38.88
N VAL A 428 25.91 -2.34 38.75
CA VAL A 428 26.02 -0.94 38.42
C VAL A 428 26.24 -0.11 39.66
N SER A 429 27.37 0.57 39.72
CA SER A 429 27.64 1.54 40.77
C SER A 429 26.77 2.77 40.56
N ARG A 430 26.05 3.14 41.57
CA ARG A 430 25.12 4.24 41.61
C ARG A 430 25.74 5.62 41.61
N GLU A 431 25.25 6.50 40.79
CA GLU A 431 25.16 7.93 41.12
C GLU A 431 23.73 8.20 41.63
N THR A 432 23.63 8.93 42.69
CA THR A 432 22.43 9.34 43.42
C THR A 432 21.16 9.38 42.54
N ILE A 433 20.29 8.40 42.68
CA ILE A 433 18.93 8.52 42.23
C ILE A 433 18.21 9.44 43.21
N GLY A 434 18.43 10.73 43.05
CA GLY A 434 17.61 11.70 43.73
C GLY A 434 16.17 11.51 43.26
N ASN A 435 15.25 11.30 44.16
CA ASN A 435 13.82 11.15 43.96
C ASN A 435 13.46 10.56 42.61
N THR A 436 13.23 9.27 42.53
CA THR A 436 12.77 8.56 41.35
C THR A 436 11.67 9.31 40.67
N THR A 437 12.00 9.86 39.56
CA THR A 437 11.04 10.62 38.74
C THR A 437 10.27 9.62 37.89
N ILE A 438 8.98 9.50 38.14
CA ILE A 438 8.08 8.79 37.19
C ILE A 438 8.25 9.44 35.83
N VAL A 439 8.56 8.68 34.82
CA VAL A 439 8.74 9.20 33.47
C VAL A 439 7.42 9.78 32.97
N LYS A 440 7.33 11.11 32.97
CA LYS A 440 6.16 11.81 32.43
C LYS A 440 6.31 12.20 30.96
N THR A 441 7.47 12.01 30.36
CA THR A 441 7.78 12.56 29.04
C THR A 441 8.56 11.58 28.19
N LEU A 442 7.90 10.55 27.69
CA LEU A 442 8.33 9.90 26.45
C LEU A 442 7.88 10.75 25.26
N PRO A 443 8.56 10.69 24.09
CA PRO A 443 8.17 11.46 22.89
C PRO A 443 6.69 11.30 22.50
N TRP A 444 6.08 10.22 22.90
CA TRP A 444 4.69 9.85 22.64
C TRP A 444 3.66 10.38 23.65
N ASN A 445 4.08 11.03 24.72
CA ASN A 445 3.16 11.56 25.75
C ASN A 445 2.21 12.63 25.22
N THR A 446 2.60 13.32 24.15
CA THR A 446 1.73 14.29 23.48
C THR A 446 0.64 13.60 22.65
N VAL A 447 0.71 12.30 22.49
CA VAL A 447 -0.17 11.52 21.62
C VAL A 447 -1.28 10.84 22.41
N ALA A 448 -0.94 10.24 23.54
CA ALA A 448 -1.88 9.47 24.37
C ALA A 448 -1.37 9.22 25.79
N ASP A 449 -2.28 8.78 26.65
CA ASP A 449 -1.95 8.22 27.94
C ASP A 449 -1.21 6.88 27.80
N ARG A 450 -0.64 6.40 28.91
CA ARG A 450 0.08 5.13 28.97
C ARG A 450 -0.83 3.96 28.60
N PRO A 451 -0.40 3.04 27.68
CA PRO A 451 -1.11 1.79 27.52
C PRO A 451 -1.04 0.95 28.80
N GLY A 452 -2.10 0.31 29.13
CA GLY A 452 -2.24 -0.44 30.40
C GLY A 452 -2.98 -1.75 30.24
N THR A 453 -4.03 -1.91 31.00
CA THR A 453 -4.90 -3.09 30.96
C THR A 453 -6.29 -2.64 30.56
N SER A 454 -6.84 -3.23 29.52
CA SER A 454 -8.21 -2.95 29.09
C SER A 454 -9.23 -3.46 30.13
N GLU A 455 -10.42 -2.89 30.12
CA GLU A 455 -11.52 -3.35 30.96
C GLU A 455 -11.84 -4.83 30.68
N TYR A 456 -11.82 -5.21 29.39
CA TYR A 456 -12.05 -6.58 28.94
C TYR A 456 -11.06 -7.57 29.57
N ALA A 457 -9.77 -7.23 29.55
CA ALA A 457 -8.72 -8.07 30.14
C ALA A 457 -8.79 -8.08 31.66
N ALA A 458 -9.04 -6.92 32.28
CA ALA A 458 -9.15 -6.78 33.74
C ALA A 458 -10.27 -7.64 34.33
N GLU A 459 -11.44 -7.70 33.70
CA GLU A 459 -12.57 -8.55 34.10
C GLU A 459 -12.21 -10.05 34.11
N ARG A 460 -11.24 -10.45 33.29
CA ARG A 460 -10.73 -11.84 33.17
C ARG A 460 -9.47 -12.08 33.99
N GLY A 461 -9.06 -11.08 34.79
CA GLY A 461 -7.82 -11.15 35.56
C GLY A 461 -6.54 -11.02 34.73
N ALA A 462 -6.65 -10.86 33.42
CA ALA A 462 -5.53 -10.62 32.53
C ALA A 462 -4.97 -9.21 32.68
N ARG A 463 -3.73 -8.98 32.22
CA ARG A 463 -3.05 -7.69 32.40
C ARG A 463 -2.14 -7.33 31.25
N PHE A 464 -1.94 -5.99 31.11
CA PHE A 464 -0.98 -5.38 30.17
C PHE A 464 -1.24 -5.70 28.70
N ASP A 465 -2.51 -5.84 28.36
CA ASP A 465 -2.92 -6.17 27.00
C ASP A 465 -2.96 -4.97 26.05
N GLU A 466 -3.02 -3.74 26.58
CA GLU A 466 -3.12 -2.55 25.72
C GLU A 466 -1.78 -2.17 25.08
N LEU A 467 -1.90 -1.60 23.87
CA LEU A 467 -0.79 -0.98 23.15
C LEU A 467 -1.29 0.18 22.29
N HIS A 468 -0.37 1.03 21.84
CA HIS A 468 -0.65 2.06 20.85
C HIS A 468 0.13 1.81 19.58
N ILE A 469 -0.52 2.03 18.43
CA ILE A 469 0.12 1.95 17.11
C ILE A 469 -0.01 3.33 16.46
N VAL A 470 1.11 3.87 16.02
CA VAL A 470 1.18 5.17 15.36
C VAL A 470 1.80 4.99 13.99
N VAL A 471 1.10 5.46 12.98
CA VAL A 471 1.55 5.45 11.59
C VAL A 471 2.08 6.84 11.25
N ILE A 472 3.31 6.91 10.80
CA ILE A 472 4.04 8.16 10.58
C ILE A 472 4.58 8.18 9.16
N ASP A 473 4.46 9.30 8.47
CA ASP A 473 5.16 9.54 7.21
C ASP A 473 6.66 9.75 7.49
N GLY A 474 7.41 8.66 7.57
CA GLY A 474 8.82 8.70 8.01
C GLY A 474 9.75 9.43 7.06
N GLU A 475 9.48 9.37 5.77
CA GLU A 475 10.28 10.00 4.72
C GLU A 475 9.60 11.22 4.07
N GLY A 476 8.39 11.56 4.45
CA GLY A 476 7.65 12.67 3.88
C GLY A 476 7.08 12.41 2.47
N LYS A 477 6.96 11.15 2.07
CA LYS A 477 6.49 10.78 0.72
C LYS A 477 4.99 10.99 0.51
N ILE A 478 4.21 10.93 1.60
CA ILE A 478 2.75 11.04 1.55
C ILE A 478 2.31 12.48 1.75
N THR A 479 2.80 13.11 2.82
CA THR A 479 2.38 14.47 3.22
C THR A 479 3.29 15.58 2.73
N GLY A 480 4.47 15.23 2.23
CA GLY A 480 5.54 16.16 1.91
C GLY A 480 6.41 16.57 3.10
N ASN A 481 6.05 16.19 4.32
CA ASN A 481 6.77 16.50 5.55
C ASN A 481 7.09 15.24 6.34
N ALA A 482 8.37 14.91 6.43
CA ALA A 482 8.83 13.77 7.21
C ALA A 482 8.47 13.95 8.70
N GLY A 483 8.03 12.86 9.34
CA GLY A 483 7.62 12.84 10.74
C GLY A 483 6.16 13.20 10.99
N THR A 484 5.37 13.47 9.96
CA THR A 484 3.94 13.74 10.10
C THR A 484 3.20 12.47 10.52
N ILE A 485 2.38 12.56 11.57
CA ILE A 485 1.53 11.44 12.00
C ILE A 485 0.34 11.31 11.05
N LEU A 486 0.22 10.14 10.43
CA LEU A 486 -0.88 9.79 9.55
C LEU A 486 -2.08 9.25 10.33
N GLU A 487 -1.82 8.27 11.21
CA GLU A 487 -2.87 7.63 12.03
C GLU A 487 -2.38 7.36 13.45
N LYS A 488 -3.35 7.30 14.37
CA LYS A 488 -3.16 6.92 15.77
C LYS A 488 -4.20 5.88 16.16
N HIS A 489 -3.74 4.70 16.52
CA HIS A 489 -4.58 3.63 17.03
C HIS A 489 -4.23 3.40 18.48
N LEU A 490 -5.08 3.90 19.37
CA LEU A 490 -4.81 3.96 20.80
C LEU A 490 -5.58 2.89 21.56
N ASN A 491 -4.98 2.36 22.61
CA ASN A 491 -5.60 1.38 23.53
C ASN A 491 -6.19 0.17 22.79
N VAL A 492 -5.49 -0.30 21.75
CA VAL A 492 -5.82 -1.56 21.09
C VAL A 492 -5.24 -2.71 21.90
N SER A 493 -5.89 -3.86 21.89
CA SER A 493 -5.54 -4.99 22.74
C SER A 493 -4.70 -6.04 22.01
N LYS A 494 -3.74 -6.64 22.73
CA LYS A 494 -2.99 -7.84 22.33
C LYS A 494 -3.85 -9.12 22.41
N ALA A 495 -4.91 -9.10 23.22
CA ALA A 495 -5.79 -10.24 23.41
C ALA A 495 -6.66 -10.47 22.18
N SER A 496 -6.59 -11.67 21.60
CA SER A 496 -7.28 -12.02 20.36
C SER A 496 -8.81 -12.02 20.45
N ASP A 497 -9.34 -12.14 21.66
CA ASP A 497 -10.78 -12.14 21.99
C ASP A 497 -11.28 -10.79 22.55
N ALA A 498 -10.42 -9.79 22.63
CA ALA A 498 -10.76 -8.50 23.24
C ALA A 498 -11.75 -7.67 22.42
N LEU A 499 -12.68 -7.07 23.14
CA LEU A 499 -13.74 -6.23 22.62
C LEU A 499 -13.86 -4.93 23.44
N TYR A 500 -14.14 -3.80 22.77
CA TYR A 500 -14.63 -2.57 23.44
C TYR A 500 -16.07 -2.72 23.87
N SER A 501 -16.88 -3.37 23.03
CA SER A 501 -18.26 -3.71 23.27
C SER A 501 -18.65 -4.85 22.31
N VAL A 502 -19.84 -5.44 22.53
CA VAL A 502 -20.34 -6.51 21.64
C VAL A 502 -20.35 -6.06 20.19
N GLY A 503 -19.60 -6.75 19.33
CA GLY A 503 -19.47 -6.44 17.91
C GLY A 503 -18.42 -5.37 17.56
N SER A 504 -17.67 -4.84 18.54
CA SER A 504 -16.59 -3.87 18.32
C SER A 504 -15.25 -4.44 18.84
N PRO A 505 -14.47 -5.10 18.00
CA PRO A 505 -13.21 -5.71 18.42
C PRO A 505 -12.17 -4.64 18.77
N SER A 506 -11.50 -4.82 19.91
CA SER A 506 -10.33 -4.05 20.32
C SER A 506 -9.02 -4.79 20.03
N TYR A 507 -9.07 -6.04 19.62
CA TYR A 507 -7.91 -6.82 19.22
C TYR A 507 -7.18 -6.12 18.05
N TRP A 508 -5.90 -5.85 18.21
CA TRP A 508 -5.12 -4.95 17.35
C TRP A 508 -5.18 -5.30 15.85
N ARG A 509 -5.12 -6.59 15.50
CA ARG A 509 -5.20 -7.03 14.10
C ARG A 509 -6.59 -6.78 13.50
N SER A 510 -7.64 -7.17 14.21
CA SER A 510 -9.03 -6.97 13.79
C SER A 510 -9.40 -5.49 13.78
N TYR A 511 -8.88 -4.73 14.73
CA TYR A 511 -9.06 -3.29 14.81
C TYR A 511 -8.42 -2.57 13.61
N LEU A 512 -7.13 -2.84 13.32
CA LEU A 512 -6.43 -2.25 12.19
C LEU A 512 -7.07 -2.61 10.85
N LYS A 513 -7.55 -3.85 10.68
CA LYS A 513 -8.27 -4.27 9.47
C LYS A 513 -9.41 -3.32 9.13
N THR A 514 -10.14 -2.85 10.13
CA THR A 514 -11.36 -2.05 9.95
C THR A 514 -11.07 -0.54 9.98
N ASN A 515 -10.10 -0.10 10.78
CA ASN A 515 -9.94 1.32 11.11
C ASN A 515 -8.69 1.98 10.52
N SER A 516 -7.71 1.21 10.03
CA SER A 516 -6.54 1.79 9.38
C SER A 516 -6.71 1.91 7.87
N GLU A 517 -6.31 3.03 7.30
CA GLU A 517 -6.25 3.28 5.85
C GLU A 517 -4.89 2.90 5.25
N TYR A 518 -3.85 2.73 6.08
CA TYR A 518 -2.47 2.53 5.63
C TYR A 518 -1.93 1.13 5.85
N ILE A 519 -2.37 0.43 6.91
CA ILE A 519 -1.75 -0.83 7.33
C ILE A 519 -2.75 -1.93 7.70
N PHE A 520 -2.26 -3.16 7.60
CA PHE A 520 -2.83 -4.35 8.24
C PHE A 520 -1.90 -4.87 9.32
N GLY A 521 -2.46 -5.44 10.40
CA GLY A 521 -1.70 -6.14 11.43
C GLY A 521 -1.27 -7.53 10.96
N GLY A 522 -0.03 -7.88 11.22
CA GLY A 522 0.52 -9.21 10.92
C GLY A 522 0.69 -10.06 12.17
N SER A 523 1.92 -10.40 12.51
CA SER A 523 2.27 -11.12 13.72
C SER A 523 2.83 -10.19 14.79
N ALA A 524 2.87 -10.66 16.02
CA ALA A 524 3.56 -9.96 17.10
C ALA A 524 5.00 -9.62 16.67
N PRO A 525 5.49 -8.40 16.94
CA PRO A 525 6.86 -8.04 16.63
C PRO A 525 7.84 -8.94 17.39
N ALA A 526 8.97 -9.24 16.77
CA ALA A 526 10.05 -9.90 17.47
C ALA A 526 10.52 -8.96 18.60
N GLY A 527 10.43 -9.42 19.81
CA GLY A 527 10.84 -8.71 20.99
C GLY A 527 11.48 -9.65 21.96
N VAL A 528 12.27 -9.10 22.88
CA VAL A 528 12.96 -9.88 23.89
C VAL A 528 12.25 -9.65 25.21
N VAL A 529 11.68 -10.70 25.78
CA VAL A 529 11.35 -10.72 27.20
C VAL A 529 12.48 -11.43 27.92
N ALA A 530 13.02 -10.84 28.96
CA ALA A 530 14.02 -11.49 29.76
C ALA A 530 13.47 -12.82 30.28
N SER A 531 14.05 -13.91 29.83
CA SER A 531 13.74 -15.24 30.32
C SER A 531 14.24 -15.35 31.76
N GLY A 532 13.60 -16.19 32.57
CA GLY A 532 13.97 -16.32 34.00
C GLY A 532 13.32 -15.30 34.95
N PHE A 533 12.40 -14.48 34.46
CA PHE A 533 11.69 -13.47 35.23
C PHE A 533 10.56 -14.01 36.13
N GLY A 534 10.53 -15.29 36.43
CA GLY A 534 9.55 -15.94 37.32
C GLY A 534 8.37 -16.57 36.59
N SER A 535 7.65 -17.41 37.30
CA SER A 535 6.60 -18.29 36.75
C SER A 535 5.31 -17.56 36.28
N GLY A 536 5.16 -16.27 36.51
CA GLY A 536 4.05 -15.44 35.98
C GLY A 536 4.41 -14.62 34.74
N TYR A 537 5.68 -14.53 34.44
CA TYR A 537 6.21 -13.86 33.26
C TYR A 537 6.51 -14.94 32.24
N VAL A 538 5.61 -15.07 31.37
CA VAL A 538 5.73 -16.06 30.36
C VAL A 538 6.83 -15.65 29.40
N ALA A 539 7.89 -16.38 29.49
CA ALA A 539 8.58 -16.77 28.31
C ALA A 539 7.68 -17.67 27.47
N SER A 540 6.54 -17.21 27.05
CA SER A 540 5.92 -17.83 25.90
C SER A 540 6.66 -17.27 24.71
N THR A 541 6.89 -18.09 23.73
CA THR A 541 7.54 -17.76 22.46
C THR A 541 6.94 -16.56 21.73
N ASN A 542 5.83 -15.98 22.21
CA ASN A 542 5.09 -14.90 21.57
C ASN A 542 4.66 -13.81 22.55
N PHE A 543 5.26 -13.67 23.73
CA PHE A 543 4.89 -12.64 24.71
C PHE A 543 3.41 -12.64 25.09
N ALA A 544 2.73 -13.75 24.89
CA ALA A 544 1.29 -13.91 25.01
C ALA A 544 0.46 -13.04 24.02
N TRP A 545 1.10 -12.32 23.09
CA TRP A 545 0.37 -11.62 22.03
C TRP A 545 -0.44 -12.61 21.20
N ASP A 546 -1.59 -12.14 20.70
CA ASP A 546 -2.50 -12.94 19.87
C ASP A 546 -3.12 -14.16 20.57
N GLN A 547 -3.01 -14.24 21.92
CA GLN A 547 -3.71 -15.22 22.75
C GLN A 547 -5.04 -14.64 23.28
N GLN A 548 -5.93 -15.49 23.74
CA GLN A 548 -7.11 -15.05 24.49
C GLN A 548 -6.70 -14.47 25.84
N ALA A 549 -7.50 -13.56 26.40
CA ALA A 549 -7.25 -12.98 27.72
C ALA A 549 -7.21 -14.03 28.83
N GLU A 550 -7.93 -15.14 28.64
CA GLU A 550 -7.91 -16.30 29.54
C GLU A 550 -7.66 -17.58 28.74
N VAL A 551 -6.66 -18.36 29.15
CA VAL A 551 -6.32 -19.63 28.51
C VAL A 551 -6.44 -20.76 29.53
N SER A 552 -7.29 -21.73 29.27
CA SER A 552 -7.53 -22.89 30.13
C SER A 552 -7.85 -22.53 31.62
N GLY A 553 -8.62 -21.45 31.82
CA GLY A 553 -9.03 -20.99 33.14
C GLY A 553 -7.95 -20.20 33.89
N SER A 554 -6.85 -19.84 33.20
CA SER A 554 -5.77 -19.00 33.76
C SER A 554 -5.70 -17.66 33.04
N PRO A 555 -5.70 -16.53 33.75
CA PRO A 555 -5.55 -15.21 33.17
C PRO A 555 -4.15 -15.05 32.55
N VAL A 556 -4.09 -14.34 31.44
CA VAL A 556 -2.84 -14.12 30.69
C VAL A 556 -2.21 -12.78 31.11
N ILE A 557 -0.93 -12.81 31.38
CA ILE A 557 -0.12 -11.60 31.57
C ILE A 557 0.62 -11.34 30.26
N PHE A 558 0.20 -10.30 29.54
CA PHE A 558 0.79 -9.97 28.25
C PHE A 558 2.15 -9.31 28.42
N GLY A 559 3.16 -9.85 27.74
CA GLY A 559 4.51 -9.31 27.75
C GLY A 559 4.61 -7.97 27.04
N GLY A 560 5.56 -7.17 27.45
CA GLY A 560 5.86 -5.87 26.84
C GLY A 560 7.16 -5.90 26.05
N ILE A 561 7.14 -5.30 24.88
CA ILE A 561 8.31 -5.12 24.00
C ILE A 561 8.87 -3.70 24.03
N GLY A 562 8.30 -2.82 24.87
CA GLY A 562 8.69 -1.41 24.94
C GLY A 562 8.17 -0.61 23.74
N THR A 563 8.97 0.33 23.28
CA THR A 563 8.66 1.15 22.10
C THR A 563 9.47 0.64 20.93
N VAL A 564 8.78 0.11 19.92
CA VAL A 564 9.39 -0.39 18.69
C VAL A 564 9.07 0.55 17.54
N ASN A 565 10.09 0.94 16.79
CA ASN A 565 9.94 1.73 15.56
C ASN A 565 10.45 0.93 14.38
N GLY A 566 9.57 0.67 13.41
CA GLY A 566 9.91 0.00 12.17
C GLY A 566 9.66 0.89 10.97
N LEU A 567 10.60 0.95 10.03
CA LEU A 567 10.39 1.58 8.73
C LEU A 567 9.87 0.52 7.77
N MET A 568 8.75 0.78 7.11
CA MET A 568 8.21 -0.13 6.11
C MET A 568 9.08 -0.11 4.86
N SER A 569 9.33 -1.28 4.31
CA SER A 569 10.14 -1.49 3.11
C SER A 569 9.66 -2.74 2.35
N GLY A 570 10.23 -3.00 1.19
CA GLY A 570 9.90 -4.19 0.39
C GLY A 570 8.66 -4.06 -0.48
N GLY A 571 7.99 -2.89 -0.49
CA GLY A 571 6.94 -2.59 -1.44
C GLY A 571 7.49 -2.40 -2.85
N THR A 572 6.90 -3.08 -3.85
CA THR A 572 7.33 -3.03 -5.25
C THR A 572 6.21 -2.70 -6.21
N ASN A 573 6.56 -2.09 -7.34
CA ASN A 573 5.66 -1.67 -8.40
C ASN A 573 5.51 -2.75 -9.50
N TYR A 574 4.93 -2.41 -10.64
CA TYR A 574 4.64 -3.34 -11.74
C TYR A 574 5.90 -3.94 -12.39
N ASP A 575 7.03 -3.25 -12.33
CA ASP A 575 8.35 -3.71 -12.77
C ASP A 575 9.10 -4.55 -11.72
N GLY A 576 8.61 -4.57 -10.48
CA GLY A 576 9.29 -5.15 -9.32
C GLY A 576 10.26 -4.20 -8.63
N GLY A 577 10.39 -2.96 -9.11
CA GLY A 577 11.21 -1.91 -8.52
C GLY A 577 10.50 -1.17 -7.38
N SER A 578 11.26 -0.36 -6.64
CA SER A 578 10.79 0.41 -5.49
C SER A 578 10.65 1.92 -5.76
N SER A 579 10.90 2.37 -7.00
CA SER A 579 10.71 3.74 -7.45
C SER A 579 9.56 3.81 -8.45
N VAL A 580 8.72 4.83 -8.35
CA VAL A 580 7.65 5.10 -9.34
C VAL A 580 8.16 5.88 -10.55
N ASP A 581 9.39 6.36 -10.51
CA ASP A 581 10.01 7.14 -11.59
C ASP A 581 10.79 6.24 -12.56
N ASP A 582 10.93 4.94 -12.26
CA ASP A 582 11.57 3.98 -13.15
C ASP A 582 10.65 3.56 -14.29
N GLU A 583 11.23 3.24 -15.45
CA GLU A 583 10.47 2.76 -16.62
C GLU A 583 9.85 1.39 -16.32
N GLY A 584 8.55 1.23 -16.60
CA GLY A 584 7.79 0.02 -16.30
C GLY A 584 7.11 0.00 -14.92
N ALA A 585 7.48 0.94 -14.03
CA ALA A 585 6.95 0.98 -12.66
C ALA A 585 5.42 1.12 -12.59
N LEU A 586 4.82 1.79 -13.55
CA LEU A 586 3.37 2.03 -13.66
C LEU A 586 2.80 1.53 -15.00
N ALA A 587 3.48 0.57 -15.62
CA ALA A 587 3.05 -0.06 -16.86
C ALA A 587 2.39 -1.42 -16.57
N ALA A 588 1.08 -1.50 -16.77
CA ALA A 588 0.38 -2.77 -16.74
C ALA A 588 0.40 -3.44 -18.12
N THR A 589 0.51 -4.75 -18.14
CA THR A 589 0.36 -5.51 -19.39
C THR A 589 -1.09 -5.50 -19.87
N LEU A 590 -1.30 -5.60 -21.18
CA LEU A 590 -2.66 -5.68 -21.73
C LEU A 590 -3.45 -6.84 -21.10
N SER A 591 -2.81 -7.95 -20.80
CA SER A 591 -3.44 -9.12 -20.16
C SER A 591 -4.06 -8.80 -18.81
N THR A 592 -3.34 -8.05 -17.96
CA THR A 592 -3.83 -7.67 -16.61
C THR A 592 -4.95 -6.62 -16.69
N ILE A 593 -4.87 -5.69 -17.63
CA ILE A 593 -5.96 -4.73 -17.93
C ILE A 593 -7.22 -5.48 -18.41
N VAL A 594 -7.06 -6.45 -19.32
CA VAL A 594 -8.16 -7.31 -19.79
C VAL A 594 -8.81 -8.08 -18.64
N THR A 595 -8.01 -8.63 -17.73
CA THR A 595 -8.51 -9.32 -16.54
C THR A 595 -9.36 -8.39 -15.67
N GLY A 596 -8.88 -7.18 -15.44
CA GLY A 596 -9.64 -6.17 -14.68
C GLY A 596 -10.97 -5.80 -15.36
N TYR A 597 -10.99 -5.55 -16.67
CA TYR A 597 -12.24 -5.24 -17.38
C TYR A 597 -13.22 -6.43 -17.42
N ASN A 598 -12.74 -7.66 -17.42
CA ASN A 598 -13.61 -8.83 -17.37
C ASN A 598 -14.41 -8.93 -16.07
N LEU A 599 -13.97 -8.30 -14.98
CA LEU A 599 -14.75 -8.19 -13.73
C LEU A 599 -16.07 -7.44 -14.01
N PHE A 600 -16.04 -6.41 -14.83
CA PHE A 600 -17.24 -5.67 -15.24
C PHE A 600 -18.20 -6.48 -16.13
N SER A 601 -17.85 -7.67 -16.58
CA SER A 601 -18.79 -8.55 -17.31
C SER A 601 -19.92 -9.10 -16.44
N ASN A 602 -19.76 -9.06 -15.11
CA ASN A 602 -20.77 -9.51 -14.15
C ASN A 602 -21.73 -8.35 -13.84
N THR A 603 -22.92 -8.38 -14.43
CA THR A 603 -23.97 -7.36 -14.26
C THR A 603 -24.67 -7.42 -12.90
N GLU A 604 -24.65 -8.58 -12.24
CA GLU A 604 -25.28 -8.74 -10.91
C GLU A 604 -24.43 -8.13 -9.81
N LYS A 605 -23.11 -8.14 -9.98
CA LYS A 605 -22.16 -7.66 -8.96
C LYS A 605 -21.77 -6.21 -9.15
N TYR A 606 -21.63 -5.77 -10.41
CA TYR A 606 -21.08 -4.44 -10.72
C TYR A 606 -22.01 -3.67 -11.66
N ASN A 607 -22.51 -2.54 -11.12
CA ASN A 607 -23.28 -1.58 -11.91
C ASN A 607 -22.33 -0.57 -12.56
N VAL A 608 -22.23 -0.58 -13.90
CA VAL A 608 -21.48 0.40 -14.69
C VAL A 608 -22.25 0.68 -15.97
N ASP A 609 -22.37 1.96 -16.31
CA ASP A 609 -23.12 2.43 -17.50
C ASP A 609 -22.17 2.82 -18.63
N PHE A 610 -20.94 3.21 -18.29
CA PHE A 610 -19.92 3.63 -19.23
C PHE A 610 -18.63 2.85 -18.98
N LEU A 611 -18.04 2.29 -20.03
CA LEU A 611 -16.72 1.67 -19.97
C LEU A 611 -15.73 2.58 -20.69
N LEU A 612 -14.81 3.16 -19.93
CA LEU A 612 -13.78 4.05 -20.44
C LEU A 612 -12.53 3.24 -20.79
N MET A 613 -11.94 3.52 -21.96
CA MET A 613 -10.70 2.87 -22.37
C MET A 613 -9.50 3.31 -21.50
N GLY A 614 -9.55 4.51 -20.93
CA GLY A 614 -8.42 5.08 -20.20
C GLY A 614 -7.31 5.53 -21.15
N SER A 615 -6.06 5.19 -20.84
CA SER A 615 -4.94 5.45 -21.74
C SER A 615 -5.06 4.62 -23.03
N ALA A 616 -4.66 5.21 -24.11
CA ALA A 616 -4.49 4.54 -25.41
C ALA A 616 -2.99 4.48 -25.83
N ASN A 617 -2.10 4.53 -24.84
CA ASN A 617 -0.66 4.42 -25.04
C ASN A 617 -0.21 2.96 -25.20
N TYR A 618 -0.73 2.33 -26.24
CA TYR A 618 -0.43 0.96 -26.67
C TYR A 618 -0.01 0.96 -28.13
N THR A 619 0.50 -0.15 -28.59
CA THR A 619 0.61 -0.37 -30.04
C THR A 619 -0.79 -0.33 -30.69
N LYS A 620 -0.85 -0.05 -31.99
CA LYS A 620 -2.13 0.00 -32.71
C LYS A 620 -2.99 -1.25 -32.50
N ASP A 621 -2.35 -2.42 -32.54
CA ASP A 621 -3.06 -3.70 -32.48
C ASP A 621 -3.51 -4.03 -31.04
N GLU A 622 -2.72 -3.70 -30.03
CA GLU A 622 -3.09 -3.83 -28.61
C GLU A 622 -4.25 -2.90 -28.25
N ALA A 623 -4.17 -1.63 -28.66
CA ALA A 623 -5.25 -0.67 -28.46
C ALA A 623 -6.55 -1.12 -29.14
N ALA A 624 -6.47 -1.68 -30.38
CA ALA A 624 -7.62 -2.23 -31.08
C ALA A 624 -8.19 -3.48 -30.39
N ALA A 625 -7.32 -4.32 -29.81
CA ALA A 625 -7.75 -5.48 -29.03
C ALA A 625 -8.49 -5.06 -27.75
N LEU A 626 -7.97 -4.06 -27.03
CA LEU A 626 -8.64 -3.49 -25.85
C LEU A 626 -9.99 -2.86 -26.22
N GLY A 627 -10.03 -2.04 -27.27
CA GLY A 627 -11.28 -1.45 -27.77
C GLY A 627 -12.32 -2.52 -28.19
N SER A 628 -11.86 -3.60 -28.83
CA SER A 628 -12.72 -4.75 -29.19
C SER A 628 -13.26 -5.47 -27.96
N LEU A 629 -12.44 -5.65 -26.92
CA LEU A 629 -12.85 -6.23 -25.65
C LEU A 629 -13.94 -5.38 -24.98
N LEU A 630 -13.72 -4.07 -24.83
CA LEU A 630 -14.68 -3.15 -24.21
C LEU A 630 -16.01 -3.13 -24.94
N SER A 631 -15.97 -3.03 -26.29
CA SER A 631 -17.14 -3.14 -27.14
C SER A 631 -17.86 -4.48 -26.96
N GLY A 632 -17.10 -5.58 -26.83
CA GLY A 632 -17.62 -6.92 -26.58
C GLY A 632 -18.28 -7.06 -25.20
N ILE A 633 -17.69 -6.49 -24.13
CA ILE A 633 -18.28 -6.48 -22.78
C ILE A 633 -19.58 -5.67 -22.81
N ALA A 634 -19.57 -4.45 -23.34
CA ALA A 634 -20.75 -3.60 -23.44
C ALA A 634 -21.89 -4.29 -24.23
N THR A 635 -21.54 -4.97 -25.33
CA THR A 635 -22.53 -5.70 -26.17
C THR A 635 -23.15 -6.89 -25.44
N ARG A 636 -22.38 -7.60 -24.59
CA ARG A 636 -22.89 -8.71 -23.77
C ARG A 636 -23.75 -8.21 -22.62
N ARG A 637 -23.32 -7.15 -21.96
CA ARG A 637 -24.04 -6.54 -20.85
C ARG A 637 -25.38 -5.94 -21.29
N LYS A 638 -25.40 -5.22 -22.40
CA LYS A 638 -26.52 -4.43 -22.95
C LYS A 638 -26.93 -3.20 -22.12
N ASP A 639 -26.45 -3.06 -20.91
CA ASP A 639 -26.73 -1.95 -20.00
C ASP A 639 -25.62 -0.88 -19.98
N ALA A 640 -24.51 -1.11 -20.68
CA ALA A 640 -23.37 -0.20 -20.71
C ALA A 640 -22.96 0.18 -22.14
N VAL A 641 -22.20 1.29 -22.27
CA VAL A 641 -21.59 1.77 -23.50
C VAL A 641 -20.10 1.97 -23.34
N ALA A 642 -19.28 1.51 -24.30
CA ALA A 642 -17.83 1.65 -24.30
C ALA A 642 -17.39 2.91 -25.05
N PHE A 643 -16.48 3.68 -24.46
CA PHE A 643 -15.85 4.87 -25.02
C PHE A 643 -14.41 4.58 -25.38
N ILE A 644 -14.07 4.70 -26.65
CA ILE A 644 -12.80 4.24 -27.21
C ILE A 644 -12.12 5.38 -27.95
N SER A 645 -10.89 5.69 -27.56
CA SER A 645 -10.01 6.64 -28.25
C SER A 645 -9.00 5.91 -29.14
N PRO A 646 -8.51 6.55 -30.21
CA PRO A 646 -7.47 5.97 -31.07
C PRO A 646 -6.13 5.90 -30.32
N TYR A 647 -5.27 4.96 -30.74
CA TYR A 647 -3.95 4.79 -30.15
C TYR A 647 -3.09 6.06 -30.29
N ARG A 648 -2.25 6.32 -29.29
CA ARG A 648 -1.44 7.56 -29.18
C ARG A 648 -0.56 7.78 -30.42
N GLY A 649 0.08 6.75 -30.94
CA GLY A 649 0.95 6.82 -32.11
C GLY A 649 0.26 7.22 -33.41
N ALA A 650 -1.09 7.30 -33.45
CA ALA A 650 -1.81 7.86 -34.58
C ALA A 650 -1.61 9.38 -34.72
N PHE A 651 -1.29 10.10 -33.65
CA PHE A 651 -1.22 11.55 -33.56
C PHE A 651 0.19 12.07 -33.28
N LEU A 652 0.92 11.34 -32.43
CA LEU A 652 2.13 11.81 -31.79
C LEU A 652 3.28 10.84 -32.10
N THR A 653 4.40 11.37 -32.57
CA THR A 653 5.63 10.61 -32.74
C THR A 653 6.45 10.71 -31.49
N GLU A 654 6.98 9.57 -31.02
CA GLU A 654 7.85 9.56 -29.86
C GLU A 654 9.23 10.09 -30.20
N SER A 655 9.70 11.09 -29.45
CA SER A 655 11.11 11.41 -29.35
C SER A 655 11.63 10.74 -28.08
N SER A 656 12.71 9.99 -28.18
CA SER A 656 13.26 9.12 -27.13
C SER A 656 13.79 9.84 -25.88
N THR A 657 13.68 11.15 -25.75
CA THR A 657 14.33 11.92 -24.69
C THR A 657 13.49 13.01 -24.04
N ASN A 658 12.33 13.39 -24.58
CA ASN A 658 11.42 14.37 -23.98
C ASN A 658 10.00 14.15 -24.52
N ASP A 659 8.98 14.50 -23.76
CA ASP A 659 7.55 14.60 -24.17
C ASP A 659 7.29 15.60 -25.32
N SER A 660 8.30 16.02 -26.06
CA SER A 660 8.18 16.84 -27.25
C SER A 660 7.69 15.98 -28.41
N ASN A 661 6.41 15.67 -28.37
CA ASN A 661 5.74 14.91 -29.41
C ASN A 661 5.64 15.74 -30.66
N THR A 662 6.24 15.28 -31.74
CA THR A 662 6.01 15.84 -33.07
C THR A 662 4.67 15.33 -33.57
N ILE A 663 3.73 16.25 -33.83
CA ILE A 663 2.43 15.89 -34.39
C ILE A 663 2.62 15.32 -35.79
N VAL A 664 2.01 14.17 -36.07
CA VAL A 664 1.92 13.57 -37.41
C VAL A 664 1.07 14.49 -38.33
N SER A 665 1.21 14.40 -39.64
CA SER A 665 0.40 15.21 -40.55
C SER A 665 -1.09 14.91 -40.43
N ASP A 666 -1.96 15.91 -40.62
CA ASP A 666 -3.42 15.76 -40.46
C ASP A 666 -4.02 14.68 -41.38
N ASP A 667 -3.48 14.51 -42.58
CA ASP A 667 -3.93 13.47 -43.50
C ASP A 667 -3.53 12.07 -43.04
N ASP A 668 -2.30 11.92 -42.56
CA ASP A 668 -1.83 10.65 -41.97
C ASP A 668 -2.60 10.30 -40.72
N ILE A 669 -2.90 11.29 -39.85
CA ILE A 669 -3.74 11.09 -38.66
C ILE A 669 -5.10 10.56 -39.08
N THR A 670 -5.76 11.16 -40.06
CA THR A 670 -7.07 10.73 -40.52
C THR A 670 -7.03 9.27 -40.95
N ASP A 671 -6.04 8.89 -41.78
CA ASP A 671 -5.88 7.52 -42.24
C ASP A 671 -5.54 6.52 -41.09
N ASN A 672 -4.71 6.90 -40.15
CA ASN A 672 -4.34 6.09 -38.98
C ASN A 672 -5.55 5.83 -38.07
N VAL A 673 -6.35 6.87 -37.81
CA VAL A 673 -7.59 6.76 -37.01
C VAL A 673 -8.59 5.85 -37.68
N LEU A 674 -8.81 5.98 -38.99
CA LEU A 674 -9.73 5.13 -39.74
C LEU A 674 -9.25 3.68 -39.79
N LYS A 675 -7.96 3.44 -40.00
CA LYS A 675 -7.37 2.09 -39.96
C LYS A 675 -7.46 1.45 -38.59
N PHE A 676 -7.38 2.24 -37.52
CA PHE A 676 -7.54 1.75 -36.14
C PHE A 676 -8.97 1.28 -35.89
N TYR A 677 -9.96 2.13 -36.15
CA TYR A 677 -11.37 1.77 -35.93
C TYR A 677 -11.92 0.71 -36.86
N SER A 678 -11.34 0.54 -38.05
CA SER A 678 -11.72 -0.55 -38.96
C SER A 678 -11.43 -1.95 -38.39
N ALA A 679 -10.45 -2.05 -37.42
CA ALA A 679 -10.12 -3.29 -36.75
C ALA A 679 -11.10 -3.64 -35.62
N ILE A 680 -11.90 -2.69 -35.14
CA ILE A 680 -12.85 -2.89 -34.04
C ILE A 680 -14.21 -3.34 -34.60
N PRO A 681 -14.80 -4.42 -34.07
CA PRO A 681 -16.11 -4.92 -34.53
C PRO A 681 -17.21 -3.87 -34.44
N SER A 682 -18.15 -3.95 -35.41
CA SER A 682 -19.31 -3.06 -35.45
C SER A 682 -20.23 -3.32 -34.25
N SER A 683 -20.50 -2.30 -33.43
CA SER A 683 -21.40 -2.37 -32.29
C SER A 683 -22.08 -1.02 -32.05
N SER A 684 -23.37 -1.05 -31.70
CA SER A 684 -24.07 0.15 -31.23
C SER A 684 -23.75 0.50 -29.77
N TYR A 685 -23.05 -0.37 -29.05
CA TYR A 685 -22.63 -0.19 -27.68
C TYR A 685 -21.20 0.36 -27.56
N ALA A 686 -20.61 0.82 -28.65
CA ALA A 686 -19.31 1.50 -28.65
C ALA A 686 -19.45 2.92 -29.22
N ILE A 687 -18.67 3.84 -28.74
CA ILE A 687 -18.59 5.24 -29.19
C ILE A 687 -17.11 5.55 -29.47
N PHE A 688 -16.84 6.10 -30.64
CA PHE A 688 -15.50 6.38 -31.14
C PHE A 688 -15.26 7.88 -31.23
N ASP A 689 -14.18 8.36 -30.64
CA ASP A 689 -13.76 9.76 -30.73
C ASP A 689 -12.61 9.96 -31.75
N SER A 690 -12.24 11.21 -32.01
CA SER A 690 -11.25 11.57 -33.02
C SER A 690 -9.88 11.91 -32.44
N GLY A 691 -9.62 11.70 -31.09
CA GLY A 691 -8.27 11.93 -30.70
C GLY A 691 -7.95 12.39 -29.26
N TYR A 692 -7.09 13.40 -29.18
CA TYR A 692 -6.46 13.86 -27.93
C TYR A 692 -6.67 15.34 -27.73
N LYS A 693 -6.95 15.74 -26.49
CA LYS A 693 -6.89 17.14 -26.02
C LYS A 693 -5.55 17.46 -25.39
N TYR A 694 -5.13 18.70 -25.44
CA TYR A 694 -3.97 19.24 -24.75
C TYR A 694 -4.46 20.02 -23.53
N MET A 695 -4.10 19.55 -22.33
CA MET A 695 -4.56 20.13 -21.07
C MET A 695 -3.41 20.35 -20.11
N TYR A 696 -3.63 21.21 -19.13
CA TYR A 696 -2.65 21.47 -18.06
C TYR A 696 -2.74 20.42 -16.97
N ASP A 697 -1.61 19.76 -16.71
CA ASP A 697 -1.41 18.87 -15.58
C ASP A 697 -0.85 19.68 -14.41
N ARG A 698 -1.70 19.96 -13.43
CA ARG A 698 -1.35 20.74 -12.24
C ARG A 698 -0.37 20.03 -11.31
N PHE A 699 -0.30 18.69 -11.35
CA PHE A 699 0.56 17.90 -10.48
C PHE A 699 2.01 17.91 -10.95
N ALA A 700 2.22 17.91 -12.26
CA ALA A 700 3.54 18.00 -12.87
C ALA A 700 3.91 19.41 -13.35
N ASN A 701 3.00 20.41 -13.20
CA ASN A 701 3.18 21.78 -13.69
C ASN A 701 3.56 21.83 -15.17
N THR A 702 2.90 21.01 -16.00
CA THR A 702 3.18 20.92 -17.44
C THR A 702 1.90 20.67 -18.23
N PHE A 703 1.98 20.86 -19.54
CA PHE A 703 0.87 20.52 -20.43
C PHE A 703 1.06 19.14 -21.04
N ARG A 704 -0.03 18.38 -21.14
CA ARG A 704 -0.01 17.00 -21.61
C ARG A 704 -1.13 16.72 -22.63
N TYR A 705 -0.90 15.77 -23.52
CA TYR A 705 -1.94 15.23 -24.39
C TYR A 705 -2.63 14.06 -23.69
N VAL A 706 -3.97 14.11 -23.63
CA VAL A 706 -4.83 13.15 -22.94
C VAL A 706 -5.92 12.69 -23.90
N PRO A 707 -6.21 11.37 -24.00
CA PRO A 707 -7.26 10.86 -24.87
C PRO A 707 -8.65 11.33 -24.42
N LEU A 708 -9.56 11.45 -25.39
CA LEU A 708 -10.89 12.08 -25.19
C LEU A 708 -11.96 11.14 -24.64
N ASN A 709 -11.71 9.83 -24.51
CA ASN A 709 -12.75 8.89 -24.07
C ASN A 709 -13.41 9.27 -22.74
N GLY A 710 -12.65 9.80 -21.80
CA GLY A 710 -13.18 10.30 -20.52
C GLY A 710 -14.06 11.54 -20.67
N ASP A 711 -13.70 12.45 -21.59
CA ASP A 711 -14.50 13.64 -21.86
C ASP A 711 -15.81 13.30 -22.56
N ILE A 712 -15.78 12.39 -23.55
CA ILE A 712 -16.99 12.01 -24.28
C ILE A 712 -17.98 11.26 -23.37
N ALA A 713 -17.46 10.39 -22.51
CA ALA A 713 -18.27 9.75 -21.46
C ALA A 713 -18.83 10.81 -20.47
N GLY A 714 -17.99 11.76 -20.06
CA GLY A 714 -18.38 12.86 -19.18
C GLY A 714 -19.45 13.79 -19.79
N LEU A 715 -19.38 14.05 -21.10
CA LEU A 715 -20.44 14.78 -21.81
C LEU A 715 -21.78 14.04 -21.76
N CYS A 716 -21.75 12.71 -21.83
CA CYS A 716 -22.94 11.89 -21.66
C CYS A 716 -23.49 12.01 -20.23
N ALA A 717 -22.64 11.84 -19.21
CA ALA A 717 -23.03 11.99 -17.81
C ALA A 717 -23.61 13.38 -17.50
N ARG A 718 -22.95 14.46 -17.96
CA ARG A 718 -23.46 15.81 -17.81
C ARG A 718 -24.81 16.00 -18.53
N SER A 719 -24.99 15.39 -19.72
CA SER A 719 -26.26 15.45 -20.43
C SER A 719 -27.39 14.77 -19.67
N ASP A 720 -27.10 13.74 -18.90
CA ASP A 720 -28.06 13.04 -18.04
C ASP A 720 -28.44 13.89 -16.83
N ALA A 721 -27.45 14.49 -16.19
CA ALA A 721 -27.66 15.37 -15.04
C ALA A 721 -28.44 16.64 -15.41
N ASP A 722 -28.11 17.30 -16.52
CA ASP A 722 -28.72 18.56 -16.95
C ASP A 722 -30.05 18.36 -17.68
N ASN A 723 -30.22 17.23 -18.38
CA ASN A 723 -31.38 16.95 -19.22
C ASN A 723 -31.84 15.49 -19.03
N PHE A 724 -31.55 14.62 -20.01
CA PHE A 724 -31.93 13.19 -19.95
C PHE A 724 -31.02 12.39 -20.91
N PRO A 725 -30.89 11.06 -20.75
CA PRO A 725 -30.04 10.19 -21.56
C PRO A 725 -30.29 10.22 -23.07
N TRP A 726 -31.49 10.59 -23.51
CA TRP A 726 -31.87 10.67 -24.91
C TRP A 726 -31.55 11.99 -25.61
N PHE A 727 -30.90 12.92 -24.93
CA PHE A 727 -30.36 14.11 -25.59
C PHE A 727 -28.97 13.82 -26.18
N SER A 728 -28.73 14.32 -27.39
CA SER A 728 -27.40 14.22 -27.97
C SER A 728 -26.36 14.96 -27.13
N PRO A 729 -25.22 14.35 -26.77
CA PRO A 729 -24.15 15.03 -26.04
C PRO A 729 -23.34 15.99 -26.91
N ALA A 730 -23.59 16.02 -28.22
CA ALA A 730 -22.84 16.81 -29.20
C ALA A 730 -23.42 18.21 -29.42
N GLY A 731 -22.63 19.05 -30.08
CA GLY A 731 -23.01 20.38 -30.54
C GLY A 731 -22.61 21.50 -29.57
N THR A 732 -22.86 22.74 -29.97
CA THR A 732 -22.43 23.93 -29.26
C THR A 732 -23.06 24.11 -27.87
N ALA A 733 -24.25 23.56 -27.68
CA ALA A 733 -24.98 23.70 -26.42
C ALA A 733 -24.52 22.74 -25.32
N ARG A 734 -24.13 21.52 -25.67
CA ARG A 734 -23.82 20.46 -24.71
C ARG A 734 -22.45 19.81 -24.90
N GLY A 735 -21.88 19.88 -26.12
CA GLY A 735 -20.66 19.18 -26.50
C GLY A 735 -19.34 19.86 -26.10
N GLY A 736 -19.35 20.91 -25.27
CA GLY A 736 -18.15 21.64 -24.86
C GLY A 736 -17.21 20.79 -24.02
N ILE A 737 -15.96 20.61 -24.47
CA ILE A 737 -14.90 19.86 -23.78
C ILE A 737 -14.27 20.75 -22.71
N LEU A 738 -14.18 20.22 -21.48
CA LEU A 738 -13.60 20.92 -20.35
C LEU A 738 -12.06 20.81 -20.34
N ASN A 739 -11.40 21.80 -19.74
CA ASN A 739 -9.95 21.80 -19.50
C ASN A 739 -9.08 21.52 -20.73
N ALA A 740 -9.54 21.90 -21.92
CA ALA A 740 -8.82 21.72 -23.18
C ALA A 740 -8.32 23.05 -23.72
N VAL A 741 -7.00 23.18 -23.95
CA VAL A 741 -6.38 24.37 -24.55
C VAL A 741 -6.36 24.27 -26.07
N LYS A 742 -6.04 23.10 -26.59
CA LYS A 742 -6.03 22.78 -28.02
C LYS A 742 -6.26 21.30 -28.24
N LEU A 743 -6.50 20.91 -29.46
CA LEU A 743 -6.57 19.49 -29.89
C LEU A 743 -5.22 19.07 -30.50
N ALA A 744 -4.88 17.81 -30.40
CA ALA A 744 -3.78 17.20 -31.16
C ALA A 744 -4.09 17.17 -32.66
N TYR A 745 -5.36 17.08 -33.01
CA TYR A 745 -5.88 17.01 -34.36
C TYR A 745 -7.20 17.77 -34.47
N ASN A 746 -7.26 18.77 -35.39
CA ASN A 746 -8.47 19.54 -35.67
C ASN A 746 -8.88 19.31 -37.11
N PRO A 747 -9.77 18.33 -37.38
CA PRO A 747 -10.08 17.92 -38.73
C PRO A 747 -10.76 19.02 -39.55
N SER A 748 -10.31 19.20 -40.82
CA SER A 748 -10.96 20.00 -41.82
C SER A 748 -12.34 19.43 -42.20
N GLN A 749 -13.17 20.15 -42.95
CA GLN A 749 -14.49 19.68 -43.34
C GLN A 749 -14.43 18.34 -44.11
N ALA A 750 -13.51 18.21 -45.06
CA ALA A 750 -13.36 16.97 -45.84
C ALA A 750 -12.91 15.79 -44.94
N GLN A 751 -12.03 16.02 -44.01
CA GLN A 751 -11.57 15.01 -43.04
C GLN A 751 -12.70 14.64 -42.08
N ARG A 752 -13.50 15.61 -41.60
CA ARG A 752 -14.69 15.33 -40.76
C ARG A 752 -15.71 14.45 -41.50
N ASP A 753 -15.97 14.75 -42.79
CA ASP A 753 -16.89 13.95 -43.57
C ASP A 753 -16.41 12.50 -43.72
N ARG A 754 -15.10 12.29 -43.92
CA ARG A 754 -14.49 10.95 -43.92
C ARG A 754 -14.61 10.25 -42.57
N LEU A 755 -14.24 10.92 -41.47
CA LEU A 755 -14.34 10.37 -40.10
C LEU A 755 -15.78 10.00 -39.76
N TYR A 756 -16.71 10.90 -40.04
CA TYR A 756 -18.11 10.71 -39.70
C TYR A 756 -18.78 9.64 -40.53
N SER A 757 -18.39 9.46 -41.84
CA SER A 757 -18.87 8.33 -42.64
C SER A 757 -18.44 6.98 -42.06
N GLU A 758 -17.27 6.90 -41.45
CA GLU A 758 -16.68 5.70 -40.85
C GLU A 758 -16.93 5.59 -39.34
N ARG A 759 -18.03 6.15 -38.84
CA ARG A 759 -18.50 6.03 -37.43
C ARG A 759 -17.70 6.79 -36.38
N VAL A 760 -16.73 7.59 -36.75
CA VAL A 760 -15.89 8.35 -35.78
C VAL A 760 -16.52 9.71 -35.53
N ASN A 761 -16.68 10.09 -34.28
CA ASN A 761 -17.22 11.37 -33.88
C ASN A 761 -16.09 12.42 -33.82
N PRO A 762 -16.06 13.40 -34.73
CA PRO A 762 -15.03 14.40 -34.73
C PRO A 762 -15.19 15.35 -33.53
N VAL A 763 -14.09 15.65 -32.87
CA VAL A 763 -13.96 16.75 -31.89
C VAL A 763 -13.23 17.87 -32.59
N ILE A 764 -13.79 19.09 -32.55
CA ILE A 764 -13.31 20.23 -33.36
C ILE A 764 -13.14 21.48 -32.47
N PHE A 765 -12.30 22.36 -32.93
CA PHE A 765 -12.30 23.75 -32.44
C PHE A 765 -13.29 24.55 -33.29
N SER A 766 -14.31 25.12 -32.65
CA SER A 766 -15.30 25.99 -33.28
C SER A 766 -15.13 27.43 -32.80
N PRO A 767 -14.89 28.39 -33.71
CA PRO A 767 -14.80 29.79 -33.32
C PRO A 767 -16.08 30.25 -32.59
N GLY A 768 -15.93 30.79 -31.37
CA GLY A 768 -17.03 31.26 -30.54
C GLY A 768 -17.65 30.22 -29.61
N ALA A 769 -17.44 28.91 -29.86
CA ALA A 769 -17.93 27.83 -28.99
C ALA A 769 -16.80 27.05 -28.32
N GLY A 770 -15.54 27.25 -28.76
CA GLY A 770 -14.39 26.51 -28.23
C GLY A 770 -14.25 25.11 -28.79
N ILE A 771 -13.69 24.20 -28.00
CA ILE A 771 -13.51 22.79 -28.37
C ILE A 771 -14.81 22.04 -28.08
N ILE A 772 -15.38 21.42 -29.10
CA ILE A 772 -16.68 20.74 -28.99
C ILE A 772 -16.69 19.36 -29.66
N LEU A 773 -17.49 18.47 -29.11
CA LEU A 773 -17.88 17.22 -29.80
C LEU A 773 -18.86 17.58 -30.94
N PHE A 774 -18.52 17.18 -32.16
CA PHE A 774 -19.28 17.50 -33.37
C PHE A 774 -19.79 16.26 -34.11
N GLY A 775 -20.21 15.24 -33.38
CA GLY A 775 -20.78 14.00 -33.89
C GLY A 775 -21.47 13.20 -32.79
N ASP A 776 -22.50 12.45 -33.17
CA ASP A 776 -23.30 11.64 -32.26
C ASP A 776 -23.57 10.22 -32.74
N LYS A 777 -22.63 9.63 -33.49
CA LYS A 777 -22.70 8.26 -33.98
C LYS A 777 -22.18 7.24 -32.97
N THR A 778 -22.83 6.07 -32.98
CA THR A 778 -22.28 4.86 -32.36
C THR A 778 -21.30 4.13 -33.32
N GLY A 779 -20.59 3.13 -32.82
CA GLY A 779 -19.71 2.29 -33.65
C GLY A 779 -20.43 1.32 -34.57
N LEU A 780 -21.73 1.47 -34.82
CA LEU A 780 -22.51 0.63 -35.70
C LEU A 780 -22.27 1.01 -37.16
N ALA A 781 -21.84 0.02 -37.99
CA ALA A 781 -21.52 0.25 -39.38
C ALA A 781 -22.76 0.28 -40.29
N LYS A 782 -23.86 -0.35 -39.89
CA LYS A 782 -25.10 -0.37 -40.66
C LYS A 782 -26.02 0.76 -40.26
N GLY A 783 -26.68 1.40 -41.21
CA GLY A 783 -27.73 2.37 -40.94
C GLY A 783 -28.87 1.73 -40.15
N SER A 784 -29.12 2.23 -38.94
CA SER A 784 -30.11 1.74 -37.99
C SER A 784 -30.60 2.88 -37.12
N ALA A 785 -31.68 2.69 -36.37
CA ALA A 785 -32.08 3.61 -35.32
C ALA A 785 -30.97 3.71 -34.26
N PHE A 786 -30.21 2.63 -34.01
CA PHE A 786 -29.15 2.53 -33.03
C PHE A 786 -27.78 3.05 -33.50
N ASP A 787 -27.70 3.66 -34.69
CA ASP A 787 -26.48 4.32 -35.16
C ASP A 787 -26.21 5.67 -34.48
N ARG A 788 -27.10 6.09 -33.57
CA ARG A 788 -27.02 7.34 -32.81
C ARG A 788 -26.86 7.12 -31.33
N ILE A 789 -25.96 7.89 -30.70
CA ILE A 789 -25.68 7.84 -29.24
C ILE A 789 -26.95 8.05 -28.45
N ASN A 790 -27.71 9.08 -28.76
CA ASN A 790 -28.91 9.43 -28.01
C ASN A 790 -29.99 8.31 -28.08
N VAL A 791 -30.14 7.63 -29.21
CA VAL A 791 -31.12 6.54 -29.35
C VAL A 791 -30.65 5.29 -28.57
N ARG A 792 -29.36 4.93 -28.70
CA ARG A 792 -28.84 3.78 -27.95
C ARG A 792 -28.97 3.99 -26.44
N ARG A 793 -28.66 5.17 -25.96
CA ARG A 793 -28.75 5.50 -24.52
C ARG A 793 -30.22 5.57 -24.04
N LEU A 794 -31.12 6.10 -24.88
CA LEU A 794 -32.57 6.00 -24.63
C LEU A 794 -32.99 4.55 -24.40
N PHE A 795 -32.61 3.63 -25.28
CA PHE A 795 -33.02 2.22 -25.15
C PHE A 795 -32.40 1.55 -23.91
N ILE A 796 -31.12 1.81 -23.59
CA ILE A 796 -30.49 1.30 -22.35
C ILE A 796 -31.29 1.79 -21.12
N TYR A 797 -31.62 3.06 -21.06
CA TYR A 797 -32.43 3.63 -19.99
C TYR A 797 -33.80 2.97 -19.86
N LEU A 798 -34.49 2.81 -21.00
CA LEU A 798 -35.83 2.17 -21.03
C LEU A 798 -35.73 0.69 -20.64
N GLU A 799 -34.77 -0.04 -21.20
CA GLU A 799 -34.55 -1.46 -20.91
C GLU A 799 -34.24 -1.67 -19.41
N ASN A 800 -33.39 -0.85 -18.80
CA ASN A 800 -33.07 -0.93 -17.36
C ASN A 800 -34.28 -0.62 -16.48
N ALA A 801 -35.01 0.46 -16.77
CA ALA A 801 -36.16 0.88 -16.01
C ALA A 801 -37.33 -0.13 -16.09
N ILE A 802 -37.62 -0.61 -17.31
CA ILE A 802 -38.69 -1.60 -17.54
C ILE A 802 -38.32 -2.97 -16.97
N SER A 803 -37.04 -3.37 -17.07
CA SER A 803 -36.56 -4.62 -16.45
C SER A 803 -36.68 -4.60 -14.94
N ALA A 804 -36.43 -3.46 -14.30
CA ALA A 804 -36.66 -3.30 -12.87
C ALA A 804 -38.16 -3.51 -12.50
N ALA A 805 -39.06 -2.87 -13.25
CA ALA A 805 -40.52 -3.06 -13.06
C ALA A 805 -40.99 -4.50 -13.37
N ALA A 806 -40.37 -5.15 -14.35
CA ALA A 806 -40.69 -6.54 -14.71
C ALA A 806 -40.27 -7.54 -13.60
N ARG A 807 -39.21 -7.26 -12.83
CA ARG A 807 -38.78 -8.13 -11.71
C ARG A 807 -39.85 -8.27 -10.63
N ASP A 808 -40.67 -7.26 -10.42
CA ASP A 808 -41.76 -7.30 -9.47
C ASP A 808 -42.89 -8.24 -9.87
N GLN A 809 -42.93 -8.66 -11.16
CA GLN A 809 -43.90 -9.63 -11.68
C GLN A 809 -43.37 -11.06 -11.65
N LEU A 810 -42.13 -11.30 -11.28
CA LEU A 810 -41.60 -12.65 -11.15
C LEU A 810 -42.32 -13.40 -10.03
N PHE A 811 -42.68 -14.65 -10.32
CA PHE A 811 -43.44 -15.55 -9.44
C PHE A 811 -44.93 -15.23 -9.27
N GLU A 812 -45.45 -14.18 -9.95
CA GLU A 812 -46.89 -13.94 -10.04
C GLU A 812 -47.55 -14.83 -11.09
N PHE A 813 -48.89 -14.96 -11.06
CA PHE A 813 -49.62 -15.72 -12.08
C PHE A 813 -49.69 -14.96 -13.41
N ASN A 814 -49.51 -15.67 -14.54
CA ASN A 814 -49.71 -15.07 -15.84
C ASN A 814 -51.23 -15.03 -16.17
N ASP A 815 -51.94 -14.10 -15.56
CA ASP A 815 -53.33 -13.85 -15.78
C ASP A 815 -53.60 -12.43 -16.33
N GLU A 816 -54.83 -12.13 -16.70
CA GLU A 816 -55.22 -10.84 -17.22
C GLU A 816 -54.91 -9.69 -16.24
N ILE A 817 -54.98 -9.96 -14.93
CA ILE A 817 -54.76 -8.94 -13.87
C ILE A 817 -53.30 -8.56 -13.85
N THR A 818 -52.41 -9.54 -13.81
CA THR A 818 -50.94 -9.30 -13.80
C THR A 818 -50.49 -8.63 -15.09
N ARG A 819 -50.95 -9.03 -16.25
CA ARG A 819 -50.67 -8.40 -17.53
C ARG A 819 -51.12 -6.93 -17.56
N THR A 820 -52.35 -6.66 -17.11
CA THR A 820 -52.88 -5.31 -17.00
C THR A 820 -52.12 -4.46 -16.01
N ASN A 821 -51.73 -5.01 -14.87
CA ASN A 821 -50.90 -4.32 -13.89
C ASN A 821 -49.54 -3.91 -14.47
N PHE A 822 -48.88 -4.81 -15.20
CA PHE A 822 -47.61 -4.49 -15.88
C PHE A 822 -47.77 -3.35 -16.88
N VAL A 823 -48.80 -3.40 -17.74
CA VAL A 823 -49.10 -2.32 -18.69
C VAL A 823 -49.37 -1.00 -17.97
N ASN A 824 -50.12 -1.04 -16.89
CA ASN A 824 -50.42 0.16 -16.08
C ASN A 824 -49.19 0.76 -15.40
N ILE A 825 -48.11 0.02 -15.20
CA ILE A 825 -46.82 0.52 -14.69
C ILE A 825 -45.99 1.11 -15.85
N VAL A 826 -45.91 0.40 -16.99
CA VAL A 826 -45.02 0.76 -18.09
C VAL A 826 -45.56 1.91 -18.93
N GLU A 827 -46.88 1.97 -19.23
CA GLU A 827 -47.46 3.05 -20.07
C GLU A 827 -47.27 4.45 -19.48
N PRO A 828 -47.53 4.73 -18.20
CA PRO A 828 -47.28 6.05 -17.60
C PRO A 828 -45.82 6.47 -17.72
N PHE A 829 -44.90 5.52 -17.50
CA PHE A 829 -43.47 5.76 -17.65
C PHE A 829 -43.10 6.14 -19.10
N LEU A 830 -43.53 5.39 -20.10
CA LEU A 830 -43.32 5.71 -21.49
C LEU A 830 -43.95 7.03 -21.92
N ARG A 831 -45.12 7.36 -21.38
CA ARG A 831 -45.80 8.64 -21.58
C ARG A 831 -44.99 9.81 -20.99
N ASP A 832 -44.37 9.62 -19.84
CA ASP A 832 -43.46 10.62 -19.24
C ASP A 832 -42.22 10.84 -20.12
N VAL A 833 -41.61 9.77 -20.64
CA VAL A 833 -40.48 9.85 -21.57
C VAL A 833 -40.90 10.53 -22.90
N GLN A 834 -42.13 10.29 -23.38
CA GLN A 834 -42.72 10.98 -24.53
C GLN A 834 -42.89 12.47 -24.24
N ALA A 835 -43.43 12.83 -23.10
CA ALA A 835 -43.64 14.23 -22.72
C ALA A 835 -42.31 14.97 -22.61
N LYS A 836 -41.25 14.28 -22.21
CA LYS A 836 -39.86 14.77 -22.13
C LYS A 836 -39.07 14.63 -23.47
N ARG A 837 -39.79 14.38 -24.57
CA ARG A 837 -39.25 14.34 -25.95
C ARG A 837 -38.27 13.20 -26.24
N GLY A 838 -38.27 12.11 -25.48
CA GLY A 838 -37.42 10.94 -25.71
C GLY A 838 -37.95 10.06 -26.82
N ILE A 839 -39.22 9.86 -26.87
CA ILE A 839 -39.92 9.05 -27.88
C ILE A 839 -41.02 9.85 -28.57
N GLN A 840 -41.29 9.52 -29.82
CA GLN A 840 -42.36 10.13 -30.59
C GLN A 840 -43.69 9.41 -30.39
N ASP A 841 -43.61 8.06 -30.32
CA ASP A 841 -44.80 7.21 -30.20
C ASP A 841 -44.37 5.87 -29.62
N TYR A 842 -45.30 5.18 -28.95
CA TYR A 842 -45.06 3.86 -28.39
C TYR A 842 -46.34 3.01 -28.41
N VAL A 843 -46.16 1.70 -28.38
CA VAL A 843 -47.23 0.72 -28.19
C VAL A 843 -46.74 -0.36 -27.25
N VAL A 844 -47.51 -0.73 -26.24
CA VAL A 844 -47.27 -1.85 -25.34
C VAL A 844 -48.33 -2.92 -25.60
N ILE A 845 -47.89 -4.11 -25.96
CA ILE A 845 -48.75 -5.27 -26.11
C ILE A 845 -48.39 -6.30 -25.06
N CYS A 846 -49.29 -6.57 -24.18
CA CYS A 846 -49.17 -7.57 -23.13
C CYS A 846 -50.57 -8.13 -22.82
N ASP A 847 -51.07 -8.90 -23.78
CA ASP A 847 -52.41 -9.46 -23.74
C ASP A 847 -52.41 -10.96 -24.19
N GLU A 848 -53.58 -11.49 -24.53
CA GLU A 848 -53.70 -12.88 -24.97
C GLU A 848 -53.07 -13.17 -26.33
N THR A 849 -52.76 -12.15 -27.12
CA THR A 849 -52.17 -12.32 -28.47
C THR A 849 -50.71 -12.73 -28.40
N ASN A 850 -49.98 -12.24 -27.40
CA ASN A 850 -48.57 -12.62 -27.17
C ASN A 850 -48.38 -13.55 -25.96
N ASN A 851 -49.34 -13.64 -25.03
CA ASN A 851 -49.36 -14.63 -23.95
C ASN A 851 -50.38 -15.72 -24.25
N THR A 852 -50.07 -16.53 -25.26
CA THR A 852 -50.89 -17.69 -25.64
C THR A 852 -50.85 -18.80 -24.57
N GLY A 853 -51.81 -19.75 -24.64
CA GLY A 853 -51.83 -20.89 -23.73
C GLY A 853 -50.49 -21.66 -23.67
N ALA A 854 -49.76 -21.76 -24.79
CA ALA A 854 -48.42 -22.38 -24.80
C ALA A 854 -47.36 -21.58 -24.07
N VAL A 855 -47.41 -20.26 -24.06
CA VAL A 855 -46.53 -19.36 -23.34
C VAL A 855 -46.80 -19.49 -21.81
N ILE A 856 -48.09 -19.54 -21.47
CA ILE A 856 -48.52 -19.70 -20.08
C ILE A 856 -48.11 -21.09 -19.56
N ASP A 857 -48.31 -22.13 -20.34
CA ASP A 857 -47.91 -23.49 -19.99
C ASP A 857 -46.40 -23.68 -19.82
N ASN A 858 -45.58 -22.84 -20.50
CA ASN A 858 -44.13 -22.79 -20.37
C ASN A 858 -43.66 -21.94 -19.16
N ASN A 859 -44.57 -21.39 -18.36
CA ASN A 859 -44.29 -20.42 -17.28
C ASN A 859 -43.57 -19.15 -17.79
N GLU A 860 -43.89 -18.70 -18.97
CA GLU A 860 -43.33 -17.51 -19.58
C GLU A 860 -44.36 -16.35 -19.54
N PHE A 861 -43.84 -15.14 -19.38
CA PHE A 861 -44.61 -13.87 -19.50
C PHE A 861 -43.95 -13.03 -20.58
N VAL A 862 -44.73 -12.65 -21.60
CA VAL A 862 -44.24 -11.91 -22.77
C VAL A 862 -44.96 -10.57 -22.85
N ALA A 863 -44.13 -9.48 -22.97
CA ALA A 863 -44.61 -8.14 -23.26
C ALA A 863 -43.81 -7.56 -24.43
N ASP A 864 -44.50 -7.14 -25.49
CA ASP A 864 -43.88 -6.50 -26.64
C ASP A 864 -44.02 -4.97 -26.55
N ILE A 865 -42.88 -4.26 -26.52
CA ILE A 865 -42.83 -2.81 -26.39
C ILE A 865 -42.26 -2.21 -27.69
N TYR A 866 -43.10 -1.56 -28.50
CA TYR A 866 -42.71 -0.92 -29.73
C TYR A 866 -42.48 0.57 -29.47
N ILE A 867 -41.29 1.07 -29.82
CA ILE A 867 -40.87 2.43 -29.54
C ILE A 867 -40.39 3.12 -30.83
N LYS A 868 -40.91 4.34 -31.06
CA LYS A 868 -40.44 5.22 -32.13
C LYS A 868 -39.56 6.33 -31.49
N PRO A 869 -38.24 6.23 -31.56
CA PRO A 869 -37.38 7.21 -30.91
C PRO A 869 -37.38 8.56 -31.60
N ALA A 870 -37.12 9.62 -30.81
CA ALA A 870 -36.82 10.94 -31.35
C ALA A 870 -35.39 10.94 -31.92
N ARG A 871 -35.20 11.59 -33.09
CA ARG A 871 -33.90 11.69 -33.76
C ARG A 871 -33.33 13.08 -33.64
N SER A 872 -32.01 13.20 -33.45
CA SER A 872 -31.26 14.46 -33.50
C SER A 872 -31.24 15.05 -34.93
N ILE A 873 -31.19 16.36 -35.03
CA ILE A 873 -31.02 17.08 -36.27
C ILE A 873 -29.53 17.15 -36.60
N ASN A 874 -29.10 16.61 -37.75
CA ASN A 874 -27.69 16.63 -38.14
C ASN A 874 -27.43 17.56 -39.31
N PHE A 875 -28.45 17.88 -40.11
CA PHE A 875 -28.35 18.76 -41.27
C PHE A 875 -29.45 19.80 -41.26
N ILE A 876 -29.05 21.05 -41.42
CA ILE A 876 -29.97 22.19 -41.53
C ILE A 876 -29.73 22.83 -42.89
N GLY A 877 -30.71 22.75 -43.77
CA GLY A 877 -30.73 23.47 -45.07
C GLY A 877 -31.33 24.85 -44.86
N LEU A 878 -30.60 25.88 -45.18
CA LEU A 878 -31.08 27.27 -45.17
C LEU A 878 -31.01 27.81 -46.58
N THR A 879 -32.14 28.22 -47.10
CA THR A 879 -32.22 28.87 -48.41
C THR A 879 -32.53 30.35 -48.23
N PHE A 880 -31.59 31.19 -48.61
CA PHE A 880 -31.77 32.63 -48.62
C PHE A 880 -32.10 33.09 -50.07
N VAL A 881 -33.28 33.68 -50.28
CA VAL A 881 -33.71 34.21 -51.56
C VAL A 881 -33.59 35.74 -51.50
N ALA A 882 -32.68 36.32 -52.29
CA ALA A 882 -32.60 37.76 -52.45
C ALA A 882 -33.58 38.21 -53.55
N THR A 883 -34.54 39.03 -53.20
CA THR A 883 -35.54 39.60 -54.14
C THR A 883 -35.18 41.02 -54.51
N ARG A 884 -35.64 41.46 -55.69
CA ARG A 884 -35.54 42.87 -56.06
C ARG A 884 -36.57 43.73 -55.31
N SER A 885 -36.22 45.00 -55.08
CA SER A 885 -37.18 45.93 -54.44
C SER A 885 -38.42 46.06 -55.29
N GLY A 886 -39.61 45.71 -54.75
CA GLY A 886 -40.86 45.84 -55.39
C GLY A 886 -41.58 44.49 -55.76
N VAL A 887 -40.97 43.34 -55.52
CA VAL A 887 -41.62 42.02 -55.68
C VAL A 887 -42.28 41.62 -54.33
N SER A 888 -43.55 41.22 -54.40
CA SER A 888 -44.23 40.73 -53.17
C SER A 888 -43.66 39.36 -52.75
N PHE A 889 -43.54 39.12 -51.44
CA PHE A 889 -43.07 37.84 -50.92
C PHE A 889 -43.97 36.66 -51.34
N ASP A 890 -45.26 36.85 -51.50
CA ASP A 890 -46.19 35.81 -51.95
C ASP A 890 -45.91 35.30 -53.38
N GLU A 891 -45.39 36.17 -54.27
CA GLU A 891 -44.97 35.81 -55.60
C GLU A 891 -43.66 35.00 -55.66
N VAL A 892 -42.80 35.19 -54.68
CA VAL A 892 -41.52 34.45 -54.60
C VAL A 892 -41.75 33.10 -53.93
N ILE A 893 -42.60 32.97 -52.92
CA ILE A 893 -42.92 31.71 -52.20
C ILE A 893 -43.68 30.73 -53.10
N GLY A 894 -44.44 31.22 -54.10
CA GLY A 894 -45.14 30.34 -55.07
C GLY A 894 -44.26 29.73 -56.12
N ASN A 895 -43.00 30.16 -56.30
CA ASN A 895 -42.07 29.72 -57.33
C ASN A 895 -40.80 29.00 -56.83
N VAL A 896 -40.73 28.65 -55.55
CA VAL A 896 -39.60 27.92 -54.97
C VAL A 896 -39.99 26.45 -54.71
#